data_d1191673e84ba613cbe048fd41b2b81a
#
_entry.id   d1191673e84ba613cbe048fd41b2b81a
#
_cell.length_a   1.000
_cell.length_b   1.000
_cell.length_c   1.000
_cell.angle_alpha   90.00
_cell.angle_beta   90.00
_cell.angle_gamma   90.00
#
_symmetry.space_group_name_H-M   'P 1'
#
loop_
_entity.id
_entity.type
_entity.pdbx_description
1 polymer ?
#
loop_
_entity_poly.entity_id
_entity_poly.type
_entity_poly.pdbx_seq_one_letter_code
_entity_poly.pdbx_strand_id
1 'polypeptide(L)'
;MRDSFFLNEINKLTEIKHKYDQIFNNNEFLEYDDVYKVTNKILPSKIMFKLKYILDVFNYIKYKNLYEELSLLISNTKYKIDEHNNMIFNESKKEFHNICGLVEDKKLDDQQIDAIVRKNRNQLIIAGAGSGKTTTIVGKVKYLLLTGQCKPEDILLLSFTNASASEMKERVKYETNINLDVMTFHKLGLEIIKKSYEKNYKIFDKDLYQVIKKLINNYIEDNTYLNKLIYFMSTVRFNVKDEFDFKNEKEYAEYLKTNKPTTLKGEIVKGYGELEIANYLFSNNIEYEYEKEYKYETINKEYQQYYPDFYLPEYDIYIEYFGIDENNNVAPYFKDKNGLSASEAYNESIKWKRKIHNDNNTTMIETFYYENKQGKLITNLENKLRKYNVKIEPKSEEELWEIINKNNSGLLNEMCNVFSTIISLIKSNNYSIDYVKNINEVQSSPINKLTLELITPLYLDYQKGLNENNMIDFNDMINMATEAVSTNKYIHNYKYVIVDEYQDMSISRYRLLDSMRKQKDYKLFCFGDDWQSIYRFDGSDIDLITNFENYWGNTYQSFIERTYRFSSMMSILSGNFIMRNPKQYRKNINAKISEDFAIKFINGYTENKSINFLEEKLKLFDKDSTVYFLGRYSFDIDILKNNNNFILKYNVQDNTIDITYYKRKDLKIKFLTVHKSKGLQADYVIILNNKNYGMGFPSKINDLPLIKLLLASGLEEYPFAEERRLFYVALTRSKKQTLLLTVENNKSIFASELESDYKYLMKTNTVLKRNIYKCPKCGGRLVPRSGQYGKFMGCSNYPYCKYTKKY
;
A
#
# COMPACT_ATOMS: atom_id res chain seq x y z
N MET A 1 -29.03 -43.89 44.07
CA MET A 1 -28.93 -43.13 42.84
C MET A 1 -29.11 -41.58 42.98
N ARG A 2 -29.60 -41.11 44.16
CA ARG A 2 -29.89 -39.67 44.41
C ARG A 2 -28.66 -38.87 44.88
N ASP A 3 -27.70 -39.47 45.60
CA ASP A 3 -26.49 -38.80 46.11
C ASP A 3 -25.38 -38.56 45.05
N SER A 4 -25.53 -39.20 43.88
CA SER A 4 -24.41 -39.18 42.88
C SER A 4 -24.33 -37.90 42.03
N PHE A 5 -25.44 -37.13 41.89
CA PHE A 5 -25.42 -36.01 40.93
C PHE A 5 -24.61 -34.79 41.41
N PHE A 6 -24.95 -34.23 42.57
CA PHE A 6 -24.19 -33.10 43.13
C PHE A 6 -22.78 -33.52 43.52
N LEU A 7 -22.59 -34.76 43.98
CA LEU A 7 -21.28 -35.28 44.30
C LEU A 7 -20.39 -35.38 43.01
N ASN A 8 -20.98 -35.87 41.92
CA ASN A 8 -20.27 -35.89 40.63
C ASN A 8 -19.93 -34.49 40.11
N GLU A 9 -20.86 -33.54 40.25
CA GLU A 9 -20.60 -32.15 39.82
C GLU A 9 -19.58 -31.42 40.73
N ILE A 10 -19.62 -31.67 42.06
CA ILE A 10 -18.61 -31.20 43.00
C ILE A 10 -17.24 -31.75 42.64
N ASN A 11 -17.15 -33.06 42.33
CA ASN A 11 -15.87 -33.66 41.91
C ASN A 11 -15.33 -33.04 40.63
N LYS A 12 -16.18 -32.77 39.62
CA LYS A 12 -15.80 -32.09 38.40
C LYS A 12 -15.30 -30.66 38.65
N LEU A 13 -16.00 -29.86 39.47
CA LEU A 13 -15.62 -28.53 39.83
C LEU A 13 -14.31 -28.51 40.63
N THR A 14 -14.12 -29.48 41.52
CA THR A 14 -12.88 -29.64 42.29
C THR A 14 -11.71 -30.00 41.39
N GLU A 15 -11.93 -30.86 40.41
CA GLU A 15 -10.91 -31.17 39.39
C GLU A 15 -10.55 -29.95 38.55
N ILE A 16 -11.54 -29.15 38.13
CA ILE A 16 -11.30 -27.89 37.39
C ILE A 16 -10.52 -26.90 38.24
N LYS A 17 -10.89 -26.75 39.53
CA LYS A 17 -10.17 -25.88 40.47
C LYS A 17 -8.74 -26.33 40.64
N HIS A 18 -8.52 -27.63 40.85
CA HIS A 18 -7.18 -28.18 41.02
C HIS A 18 -6.31 -27.96 39.75
N LYS A 19 -6.88 -28.20 38.57
CA LYS A 19 -6.17 -27.89 37.30
C LYS A 19 -5.88 -26.39 37.15
N TYR A 20 -6.84 -25.54 37.54
CA TYR A 20 -6.65 -24.08 37.53
C TYR A 20 -5.52 -23.66 38.47
N ASP A 21 -5.52 -24.15 39.72
CA ASP A 21 -4.47 -23.81 40.70
C ASP A 21 -3.11 -24.37 40.25
N GLN A 22 -3.05 -25.56 39.65
CA GLN A 22 -1.80 -26.13 39.10
C GLN A 22 -1.18 -25.25 38.00
N ILE A 23 -2.01 -24.63 37.15
CA ILE A 23 -1.54 -23.72 36.08
C ILE A 23 -0.78 -22.54 36.68
N PHE A 24 -1.31 -21.90 37.73
CA PHE A 24 -0.70 -20.73 38.37
C PHE A 24 0.46 -21.07 39.34
N ASN A 25 0.60 -22.33 39.77
CA ASN A 25 1.71 -22.77 40.57
C ASN A 25 2.98 -23.12 39.74
N ASN A 26 2.88 -23.00 38.43
CA ASN A 26 3.98 -23.23 37.52
C ASN A 26 4.75 -21.90 37.26
N ASN A 27 6.08 -21.91 37.19
CA ASN A 27 6.91 -20.74 36.82
C ASN A 27 7.00 -20.55 35.29
N GLU A 28 6.03 -21.06 34.53
CA GLU A 28 5.95 -20.90 33.10
C GLU A 28 5.04 -19.73 32.72
N PHE A 29 5.37 -19.07 31.61
CA PHE A 29 4.54 -18.02 31.04
C PHE A 29 3.18 -18.59 30.60
N LEU A 30 2.08 -17.94 30.97
CA LEU A 30 0.72 -18.41 30.70
C LEU A 30 0.13 -17.70 29.50
N GLU A 31 -0.36 -18.50 28.54
CA GLU A 31 -1.16 -18.01 27.43
C GLU A 31 -2.64 -17.98 27.82
N TYR A 32 -3.36 -16.91 27.45
CA TYR A 32 -4.78 -16.80 27.74
C TYR A 32 -5.58 -17.99 27.22
N ASP A 33 -5.30 -18.40 25.97
CA ASP A 33 -6.03 -19.48 25.31
C ASP A 33 -5.89 -20.81 26.04
N ASP A 34 -4.72 -21.09 26.60
CA ASP A 34 -4.48 -22.36 27.29
C ASP A 34 -5.17 -22.37 28.65
N VAL A 35 -5.21 -21.25 29.35
CA VAL A 35 -5.94 -21.12 30.61
C VAL A 35 -7.47 -21.19 30.35
N TYR A 36 -7.96 -20.50 29.33
CA TYR A 36 -9.38 -20.52 28.96
C TYR A 36 -9.85 -21.88 28.46
N LYS A 37 -9.02 -22.70 27.82
CA LYS A 37 -9.37 -24.09 27.49
C LYS A 37 -9.70 -24.93 28.73
N VAL A 38 -9.08 -24.67 29.87
CA VAL A 38 -9.34 -25.33 31.13
C VAL A 38 -10.59 -24.76 31.81
N THR A 39 -10.77 -23.43 31.78
CA THR A 39 -11.86 -22.73 32.45
C THR A 39 -13.18 -22.78 31.68
N ASN A 40 -13.15 -22.81 30.33
CA ASN A 40 -14.37 -22.94 29.50
C ASN A 40 -14.98 -24.36 29.49
N LYS A 41 -14.38 -25.33 30.16
CA LYS A 41 -14.98 -26.64 30.38
C LYS A 41 -16.11 -26.52 31.38
N ILE A 42 -17.14 -25.77 31.02
CA ILE A 42 -18.54 -25.89 31.37
C ILE A 42 -18.85 -25.67 32.85
N LEU A 43 -19.18 -24.43 33.16
CA LEU A 43 -20.10 -24.17 34.27
C LEU A 43 -21.51 -24.45 33.79
N PRO A 44 -22.23 -25.42 34.38
CA PRO A 44 -23.60 -25.75 33.97
C PRO A 44 -24.54 -24.55 34.18
N SER A 45 -25.59 -24.45 33.37
CA SER A 45 -26.49 -23.30 33.43
C SER A 45 -27.25 -23.23 34.79
N LYS A 46 -27.32 -22.03 35.38
CA LYS A 46 -28.02 -21.74 36.65
C LYS A 46 -29.46 -22.25 36.71
N ILE A 47 -30.10 -22.53 35.58
CA ILE A 47 -31.51 -22.94 35.47
C ILE A 47 -31.70 -24.39 35.90
N MET A 48 -30.77 -25.29 35.63
CA MET A 48 -30.86 -26.70 36.04
C MET A 48 -30.76 -26.91 37.54
N PHE A 49 -30.24 -25.95 38.29
CA PHE A 49 -30.02 -26.07 39.74
C PHE A 49 -31.26 -25.83 40.58
N LYS A 50 -32.15 -24.94 40.18
CA LYS A 50 -33.38 -24.62 40.93
C LYS A 50 -34.32 -25.81 41.06
N LEU A 51 -34.33 -26.71 40.13
CA LEU A 51 -35.21 -27.89 40.14
C LEU A 51 -34.68 -29.04 41.00
N LYS A 52 -33.38 -29.15 41.24
CA LYS A 52 -32.78 -30.24 42.06
C LYS A 52 -32.44 -29.82 43.49
N TYR A 53 -32.55 -28.54 43.83
CA TYR A 53 -32.31 -27.99 45.18
C TYR A 53 -33.16 -28.62 46.27
N ILE A 54 -34.41 -28.97 45.97
CA ILE A 54 -35.38 -29.52 46.94
C ILE A 54 -34.97 -30.92 47.40
N LEU A 55 -34.11 -31.63 46.71
CA LEU A 55 -33.79 -33.05 46.93
C LEU A 55 -32.50 -33.29 47.72
N ASP A 56 -31.55 -32.32 47.76
CA ASP A 56 -30.27 -32.43 48.47
C ASP A 56 -29.68 -31.02 48.77
N VAL A 57 -30.16 -30.45 49.88
CA VAL A 57 -29.78 -29.06 50.30
C VAL A 57 -28.31 -28.97 50.70
N PHE A 58 -27.76 -30.00 51.35
CA PHE A 58 -26.37 -29.94 51.86
C PHE A 58 -25.34 -29.96 50.75
N ASN A 59 -25.44 -30.89 49.83
CA ASN A 59 -24.56 -30.97 48.69
C ASN A 59 -24.78 -29.81 47.71
N TYR A 60 -26.00 -29.27 47.61
CA TYR A 60 -26.27 -28.06 46.84
C TYR A 60 -25.54 -26.84 47.41
N ILE A 61 -25.53 -26.63 48.73
CA ILE A 61 -24.82 -25.51 49.34
C ILE A 61 -23.30 -25.62 49.06
N LYS A 62 -22.71 -26.80 49.25
CA LYS A 62 -21.31 -27.06 48.96
C LYS A 62 -20.99 -26.83 47.47
N TYR A 63 -21.85 -27.32 46.58
CA TYR A 63 -21.71 -27.08 45.14
C TYR A 63 -21.82 -25.60 44.80
N LYS A 64 -22.82 -24.88 45.35
CA LYS A 64 -23.04 -23.46 45.10
C LYS A 64 -21.84 -22.61 45.52
N ASN A 65 -21.29 -22.88 46.68
CA ASN A 65 -20.11 -22.16 47.17
C ASN A 65 -18.90 -22.37 46.26
N LEU A 66 -18.63 -23.60 45.87
CA LEU A 66 -17.53 -23.93 44.94
C LEU A 66 -17.76 -23.34 43.55
N TYR A 67 -18.98 -23.33 43.07
CA TYR A 67 -19.35 -22.69 41.80
C TYR A 67 -19.16 -21.17 41.83
N GLU A 68 -19.59 -20.50 42.92
CA GLU A 68 -19.43 -19.06 43.06
C GLU A 68 -17.95 -18.70 43.19
N GLU A 69 -17.16 -19.46 43.92
CA GLU A 69 -15.70 -19.32 44.03
C GLU A 69 -15.04 -19.45 42.66
N LEU A 70 -15.32 -20.53 41.92
CA LEU A 70 -14.80 -20.75 40.58
C LEU A 70 -15.26 -19.66 39.58
N SER A 71 -16.51 -19.22 39.65
CA SER A 71 -17.03 -18.17 38.80
C SER A 71 -16.25 -16.85 39.03
N LEU A 72 -15.93 -16.53 40.29
CA LEU A 72 -15.13 -15.37 40.65
C LEU A 72 -13.67 -15.53 40.18
N LEU A 73 -13.08 -16.72 40.34
CA LEU A 73 -11.73 -17.01 39.84
C LEU A 73 -11.68 -16.86 38.32
N ILE A 74 -12.67 -17.40 37.60
CA ILE A 74 -12.75 -17.31 36.13
C ILE A 74 -12.95 -15.87 35.69
N SER A 75 -13.78 -15.07 36.35
CA SER A 75 -13.98 -13.64 36.01
C SER A 75 -12.70 -12.84 36.19
N ASN A 76 -11.85 -13.24 37.13
CA ASN A 76 -10.56 -12.57 37.42
C ASN A 76 -9.36 -13.24 36.74
N THR A 77 -9.59 -14.26 35.92
CA THR A 77 -8.51 -15.05 35.29
C THR A 77 -7.55 -14.14 34.48
N LYS A 78 -8.09 -13.22 33.71
CA LYS A 78 -7.26 -12.29 32.93
C LYS A 78 -6.30 -11.52 33.81
N TYR A 79 -6.80 -10.94 34.90
CA TYR A 79 -5.96 -10.19 35.84
C TYR A 79 -4.87 -11.06 36.47
N LYS A 80 -5.21 -12.30 36.88
CA LYS A 80 -4.25 -13.25 37.45
C LYS A 80 -3.17 -13.68 36.47
N ILE A 81 -3.54 -13.92 35.20
CA ILE A 81 -2.57 -14.21 34.14
C ILE A 81 -1.63 -13.03 33.95
N ASP A 82 -2.18 -11.81 33.91
CA ASP A 82 -1.36 -10.60 33.75
C ASP A 82 -0.38 -10.44 34.93
N GLU A 83 -0.83 -10.63 36.15
CA GLU A 83 0.00 -10.55 37.34
C GLU A 83 1.10 -11.61 37.35
N HIS A 84 0.74 -12.87 37.09
CA HIS A 84 1.69 -14.00 36.99
C HIS A 84 2.73 -13.74 35.90
N ASN A 85 2.28 -13.37 34.71
CA ASN A 85 3.17 -13.09 33.59
C ASN A 85 4.08 -11.88 33.84
N ASN A 86 3.59 -10.87 34.58
CA ASN A 86 4.42 -9.71 34.98
C ASN A 86 5.52 -10.11 35.98
N MET A 87 5.28 -11.04 36.89
CA MET A 87 6.34 -11.56 37.77
C MET A 87 7.45 -12.24 36.94
N ILE A 88 7.07 -13.16 36.06
CA ILE A 88 8.01 -13.87 35.15
C ILE A 88 8.76 -12.88 34.27
N PHE A 89 8.07 -11.88 33.74
CA PHE A 89 8.66 -10.83 32.92
C PHE A 89 9.73 -10.02 33.67
N ASN A 90 9.48 -9.63 34.92
CA ASN A 90 10.44 -8.90 35.74
C ASN A 90 11.66 -9.75 36.08
N GLU A 91 11.47 -11.05 36.33
CA GLU A 91 12.59 -11.99 36.53
C GLU A 91 13.40 -12.13 35.24
N SER A 92 12.75 -12.29 34.09
CA SER A 92 13.40 -12.39 32.77
C SER A 92 14.21 -11.12 32.41
N LYS A 93 13.76 -9.93 32.85
CA LYS A 93 14.56 -8.69 32.71
C LYS A 93 15.84 -8.74 33.53
N LYS A 94 15.77 -9.18 34.77
CA LYS A 94 16.96 -9.33 35.63
C LYS A 94 17.92 -10.35 35.03
N GLU A 95 17.38 -11.47 34.57
CA GLU A 95 18.13 -12.52 33.86
C GLU A 95 18.86 -11.97 32.63
N PHE A 96 18.14 -11.18 31.80
CA PHE A 96 18.74 -10.54 30.61
C PHE A 96 19.93 -9.66 30.98
N HIS A 97 19.80 -8.80 32.00
CA HIS A 97 20.89 -7.94 32.44
C HIS A 97 22.11 -8.72 32.96
N ASN A 98 21.87 -9.85 33.62
CA ASN A 98 22.95 -10.67 34.17
C ASN A 98 23.67 -11.52 33.09
N ILE A 99 22.93 -12.04 32.12
CA ILE A 99 23.43 -13.01 31.13
C ILE A 99 23.84 -12.33 29.82
N CYS A 100 22.98 -11.41 29.27
CA CYS A 100 23.22 -10.82 27.97
C CYS A 100 24.02 -9.52 28.01
N GLY A 101 23.79 -8.67 29.04
CA GLY A 101 24.48 -7.40 29.21
C GLY A 101 24.33 -6.44 28.03
N LEU A 102 25.40 -6.27 27.24
CA LEU A 102 25.40 -5.50 26.00
C LEU A 102 25.00 -6.37 24.82
N VAL A 103 24.44 -5.77 23.80
CA VAL A 103 24.17 -6.37 22.48
C VAL A 103 24.87 -5.52 21.42
N GLU A 104 25.80 -6.10 20.66
CA GLU A 104 26.64 -5.39 19.69
C GLU A 104 27.34 -4.17 20.34
N ASP A 105 27.91 -4.34 21.51
CA ASP A 105 28.57 -3.31 22.34
C ASP A 105 27.65 -2.12 22.73
N LYS A 106 26.33 -2.29 22.58
CA LYS A 106 25.35 -1.25 22.89
C LYS A 106 24.48 -1.64 24.07
N LYS A 107 24.19 -0.67 24.92
CA LYS A 107 23.17 -0.78 25.96
C LYS A 107 21.80 -0.60 25.31
N LEU A 108 20.96 -1.61 25.38
CA LEU A 108 19.58 -1.54 24.91
C LEU A 108 18.71 -0.68 25.83
N ASP A 109 17.66 -0.09 25.27
CA ASP A 109 16.65 0.59 26.09
C ASP A 109 15.59 -0.38 26.64
N ASP A 110 14.75 0.10 27.55
CA ASP A 110 13.74 -0.73 28.22
C ASP A 110 12.73 -1.35 27.24
N GLN A 111 12.34 -0.64 26.16
CA GLN A 111 11.40 -1.14 25.16
C GLN A 111 12.02 -2.29 24.34
N GLN A 112 13.31 -2.18 24.02
CA GLN A 112 14.04 -3.23 23.33
C GLN A 112 14.21 -4.47 24.23
N ILE A 113 14.57 -4.27 25.51
CA ILE A 113 14.69 -5.37 26.48
C ILE A 113 13.33 -6.05 26.69
N ASP A 114 12.25 -5.27 26.82
CA ASP A 114 10.89 -5.79 26.93
C ASP A 114 10.53 -6.68 25.77
N ALA A 115 10.79 -6.26 24.52
CA ALA A 115 10.56 -7.05 23.33
C ALA A 115 11.37 -8.36 23.31
N ILE A 116 12.60 -8.33 23.85
CA ILE A 116 13.50 -9.51 23.88
C ILE A 116 13.01 -10.53 24.89
N VAL A 117 12.70 -10.12 26.12
CA VAL A 117 12.46 -11.08 27.23
C VAL A 117 11.03 -11.64 27.23
N ARG A 118 10.08 -11.03 26.55
CA ARG A 118 8.70 -11.53 26.46
C ARG A 118 8.67 -12.94 25.88
N LYS A 119 7.79 -13.78 26.46
CA LYS A 119 7.66 -15.22 26.15
C LYS A 119 6.33 -15.59 25.48
N ASN A 120 5.51 -14.57 25.12
CA ASN A 120 4.22 -14.77 24.44
C ASN A 120 4.36 -15.62 23.17
N ARG A 121 3.35 -16.44 22.90
CA ARG A 121 3.28 -17.30 21.70
C ARG A 121 3.36 -16.48 20.41
N ASN A 122 2.63 -15.35 20.35
CA ASN A 122 2.69 -14.39 19.27
C ASN A 122 3.12 -13.04 19.80
N GLN A 123 4.09 -12.47 19.15
CA GLN A 123 4.60 -11.15 19.51
C GLN A 123 4.78 -10.29 18.26
N LEU A 124 4.13 -9.14 18.23
CA LEU A 124 4.30 -8.12 17.21
C LEU A 124 5.05 -6.92 17.78
N ILE A 125 6.23 -6.67 17.27
CA ILE A 125 7.09 -5.57 17.67
C ILE A 125 7.01 -4.48 16.61
N ILE A 126 6.32 -3.39 16.92
CA ILE A 126 6.16 -2.23 16.06
C ILE A 126 7.32 -1.28 16.33
N ALA A 127 8.19 -1.10 15.34
CA ALA A 127 9.41 -0.35 15.51
C ALA A 127 9.56 0.73 14.44
N GLY A 128 9.84 1.96 14.85
CA GLY A 128 10.02 3.08 13.90
C GLY A 128 11.31 2.99 13.08
N ALA A 129 11.43 3.84 12.06
CA ALA A 129 12.64 3.93 11.27
C ALA A 129 13.86 4.30 12.14
N GLY A 130 14.94 3.52 12.05
CA GLY A 130 16.18 3.76 12.82
C GLY A 130 16.09 3.46 14.32
N SER A 131 15.11 2.68 14.76
CA SER A 131 14.89 2.34 16.17
C SER A 131 15.75 1.18 16.69
N GLY A 132 16.59 0.57 15.86
CA GLY A 132 17.44 -0.57 16.24
C GLY A 132 16.70 -1.91 16.20
N LYS A 133 15.71 -2.10 15.32
CA LYS A 133 15.02 -3.38 15.09
C LYS A 133 15.99 -4.54 14.99
N THR A 134 16.97 -4.46 14.10
CA THR A 134 17.95 -5.51 13.85
C THR A 134 18.77 -5.85 15.09
N THR A 135 19.21 -4.84 15.86
CA THR A 135 19.92 -5.05 17.13
C THR A 135 19.02 -5.78 18.15
N THR A 136 17.72 -5.45 18.17
CA THR A 136 16.74 -6.11 19.05
C THR A 136 16.54 -7.58 18.64
N ILE A 137 16.48 -7.89 17.34
CA ILE A 137 16.41 -9.26 16.82
C ILE A 137 17.66 -10.06 17.24
N VAL A 138 18.86 -9.49 17.06
CA VAL A 138 20.13 -10.11 17.49
C VAL A 138 20.11 -10.38 19.00
N GLY A 139 19.65 -9.39 19.77
CA GLY A 139 19.48 -9.53 21.23
C GLY A 139 18.48 -10.64 21.62
N LYS A 140 17.37 -10.80 20.86
CA LYS A 140 16.39 -11.87 21.07
C LYS A 140 17.03 -13.24 20.85
N VAL A 141 17.75 -13.41 19.74
CA VAL A 141 18.46 -14.66 19.43
C VAL A 141 19.50 -14.97 20.51
N LYS A 142 20.32 -13.99 20.89
CA LYS A 142 21.31 -14.12 21.96
C LYS A 142 20.65 -14.57 23.26
N TYR A 143 19.56 -13.92 23.68
CA TYR A 143 18.85 -14.28 24.90
C TYR A 143 18.30 -15.70 24.86
N LEU A 144 17.65 -16.13 23.78
CA LEU A 144 17.12 -17.47 23.63
C LEU A 144 18.18 -18.56 23.74
N LEU A 145 19.35 -18.33 23.13
CA LEU A 145 20.45 -19.28 23.11
C LEU A 145 21.17 -19.33 24.46
N LEU A 146 21.53 -18.18 25.05
CA LEU A 146 22.29 -18.14 26.32
C LEU A 146 21.48 -18.61 27.52
N THR A 147 20.15 -18.44 27.50
CA THR A 147 19.26 -18.96 28.56
C THR A 147 18.88 -20.44 28.37
N GLY A 148 19.39 -21.09 27.31
CA GLY A 148 19.11 -22.50 27.04
C GLY A 148 17.66 -22.80 26.65
N GLN A 149 16.86 -21.79 26.28
CA GLN A 149 15.48 -21.99 25.90
C GLN A 149 15.33 -22.78 24.60
N CYS A 150 16.31 -22.73 23.73
CA CYS A 150 16.35 -23.47 22.47
C CYS A 150 17.77 -23.68 21.97
N LYS A 151 17.92 -24.60 21.01
CA LYS A 151 19.14 -24.79 20.23
C LYS A 151 19.09 -23.95 18.95
N PRO A 152 20.22 -23.73 18.26
CA PRO A 152 20.26 -22.98 17.02
C PRO A 152 19.33 -23.54 15.94
N GLU A 153 19.23 -24.85 15.81
CA GLU A 153 18.36 -25.55 14.87
C GLU A 153 16.86 -25.39 15.16
N ASP A 154 16.49 -24.95 16.35
CA ASP A 154 15.10 -24.68 16.75
C ASP A 154 14.63 -23.29 16.27
N ILE A 155 15.54 -22.43 15.79
CA ILE A 155 15.23 -21.04 15.40
C ILE A 155 15.22 -20.91 13.89
N LEU A 156 14.12 -20.40 13.33
CA LEU A 156 14.02 -19.91 11.96
C LEU A 156 14.00 -18.38 11.98
N LEU A 157 15.02 -17.73 11.41
CA LEU A 157 15.05 -16.29 11.25
C LEU A 157 14.86 -15.92 9.79
N LEU A 158 13.78 -15.19 9.50
CA LEU A 158 13.39 -14.79 8.15
C LEU A 158 13.59 -13.29 7.95
N SER A 159 14.22 -12.94 6.84
CA SER A 159 14.40 -11.58 6.37
C SER A 159 13.80 -11.40 4.98
N PHE A 160 13.56 -10.15 4.58
CA PHE A 160 12.90 -9.87 3.31
C PHE A 160 13.85 -9.94 2.10
N THR A 161 15.10 -9.48 2.27
CA THR A 161 16.09 -9.43 1.19
C THR A 161 17.32 -10.28 1.52
N ASN A 162 18.03 -10.75 0.48
CA ASN A 162 19.27 -11.51 0.67
C ASN A 162 20.36 -10.68 1.37
N ALA A 163 20.45 -9.37 1.07
CA ALA A 163 21.40 -8.47 1.72
C ALA A 163 21.11 -8.36 3.22
N SER A 164 19.83 -8.14 3.60
CA SER A 164 19.43 -8.07 5.00
C SER A 164 19.61 -9.42 5.72
N ALA A 165 19.33 -10.54 5.06
CA ALA A 165 19.56 -11.87 5.62
C ALA A 165 21.06 -12.13 5.89
N SER A 166 21.93 -11.75 4.94
CA SER A 166 23.38 -11.89 5.09
C SER A 166 23.92 -11.01 6.21
N GLU A 167 23.52 -9.74 6.26
CA GLU A 167 23.90 -8.82 7.35
C GLU A 167 23.44 -9.36 8.71
N MET A 168 22.19 -9.81 8.81
CA MET A 168 21.65 -10.37 10.05
C MET A 168 22.43 -11.62 10.49
N LYS A 169 22.76 -12.49 9.54
CA LYS A 169 23.57 -13.71 9.82
C LYS A 169 24.93 -13.36 10.40
N GLU A 170 25.63 -12.39 9.79
CA GLU A 170 26.95 -11.94 10.28
C GLU A 170 26.84 -11.32 11.67
N ARG A 171 25.83 -10.50 11.92
CA ARG A 171 25.61 -9.84 13.22
C ARG A 171 25.28 -10.85 14.31
N VAL A 172 24.41 -11.84 14.03
CA VAL A 172 24.12 -12.93 14.98
C VAL A 172 25.38 -13.74 15.26
N LYS A 173 26.17 -14.08 14.22
CA LYS A 173 27.42 -14.81 14.37
C LYS A 173 28.45 -14.05 15.20
N TYR A 174 28.60 -12.74 14.96
CA TYR A 174 29.48 -11.88 15.73
C TYR A 174 29.10 -11.84 17.21
N GLU A 175 27.81 -11.73 17.50
CA GLU A 175 27.30 -11.58 18.86
C GLU A 175 27.23 -12.88 19.67
N THR A 176 26.98 -14.03 18.99
CA THR A 176 26.75 -15.32 19.66
C THR A 176 27.83 -16.35 19.41
N ASN A 177 28.74 -16.10 18.47
CA ASN A 177 29.68 -17.05 17.91
C ASN A 177 29.04 -18.32 17.31
N ILE A 178 27.73 -18.23 16.94
CA ILE A 178 26.92 -19.34 16.40
C ILE A 178 26.51 -19.00 14.97
N ASN A 179 26.61 -19.99 14.08
CA ASN A 179 26.06 -19.91 12.75
C ASN A 179 24.58 -20.28 12.81
N LEU A 180 23.70 -19.28 12.74
CA LEU A 180 22.27 -19.47 12.64
C LEU A 180 21.83 -19.46 11.17
N ASP A 181 20.80 -20.24 10.83
CA ASP A 181 20.17 -20.16 9.53
C ASP A 181 19.28 -18.93 9.45
N VAL A 182 19.82 -17.88 8.83
CA VAL A 182 19.07 -16.68 8.46
C VAL A 182 18.81 -16.74 6.97
N MET A 183 17.56 -16.68 6.57
CA MET A 183 17.19 -16.85 5.16
C MET A 183 16.02 -15.95 4.74
N THR A 184 15.86 -15.81 3.43
CA THR A 184 14.66 -15.18 2.87
C THR A 184 13.54 -16.21 2.75
N PHE A 185 12.29 -15.73 2.61
CA PHE A 185 11.13 -16.61 2.34
C PHE A 185 11.35 -17.48 1.10
N HIS A 186 11.94 -16.92 0.04
CA HIS A 186 12.23 -17.66 -1.19
C HIS A 186 13.29 -18.74 -0.97
N LYS A 187 14.32 -18.46 -0.16
CA LYS A 187 15.32 -19.48 0.19
C LYS A 187 14.70 -20.60 1.02
N LEU A 188 13.85 -20.27 2.00
CA LEU A 188 13.09 -21.27 2.75
C LEU A 188 12.20 -22.10 1.82
N GLY A 189 11.46 -21.46 0.91
CA GLY A 189 10.63 -22.13 -0.08
C GLY A 189 11.43 -23.11 -0.94
N LEU A 190 12.58 -22.66 -1.46
CA LEU A 190 13.46 -23.49 -2.27
C LEU A 190 14.03 -24.69 -1.48
N GLU A 191 14.39 -24.51 -0.22
CA GLU A 191 14.85 -25.60 0.64
C GLU A 191 13.76 -26.63 0.90
N ILE A 192 12.53 -26.17 1.15
CA ILE A 192 11.38 -27.05 1.30
C ILE A 192 11.14 -27.85 0.02
N ILE A 193 11.14 -27.19 -1.15
CA ILE A 193 10.94 -27.85 -2.45
C ILE A 193 11.99 -28.90 -2.70
N LYS A 194 13.27 -28.58 -2.50
CA LYS A 194 14.39 -29.53 -2.70
C LYS A 194 14.27 -30.78 -1.82
N LYS A 195 13.70 -30.66 -0.63
CA LYS A 195 13.51 -31.79 0.29
C LYS A 195 12.22 -32.58 0.03
N SER A 196 11.24 -31.98 -0.65
CA SER A 196 9.90 -32.53 -0.85
C SER A 196 9.64 -33.13 -2.21
N TYR A 197 10.41 -32.72 -3.23
CA TYR A 197 10.20 -33.13 -4.61
C TYR A 197 11.50 -33.68 -5.18
N GLU A 198 11.43 -34.81 -5.87
CA GLU A 198 12.60 -35.43 -6.55
C GLU A 198 13.07 -34.60 -7.75
N LYS A 199 12.20 -33.77 -8.28
CA LYS A 199 12.46 -32.94 -9.45
C LYS A 199 13.28 -31.70 -9.11
N ASN A 200 14.40 -31.52 -9.84
CA ASN A 200 15.20 -30.31 -9.72
C ASN A 200 14.60 -29.18 -10.54
N TYR A 201 14.08 -28.17 -9.89
CA TYR A 201 13.54 -26.96 -10.52
C TYR A 201 14.63 -25.90 -10.69
N LYS A 202 14.68 -25.26 -11.83
CA LYS A 202 15.49 -24.07 -12.08
C LYS A 202 14.69 -22.83 -11.66
N ILE A 203 15.37 -21.85 -11.07
CA ILE A 203 14.74 -20.59 -10.71
C ILE A 203 14.64 -19.71 -11.94
N PHE A 204 13.44 -19.21 -12.22
CA PHE A 204 13.20 -18.19 -13.22
C PHE A 204 13.32 -16.81 -12.56
N ASP A 205 14.43 -16.11 -12.84
CA ASP A 205 14.81 -14.82 -12.25
C ASP A 205 14.71 -13.63 -13.21
N LYS A 206 14.17 -13.88 -14.43
CA LYS A 206 13.99 -12.83 -15.44
C LYS A 206 12.81 -11.93 -15.06
N ASP A 207 12.93 -10.66 -15.45
CA ASP A 207 11.87 -9.68 -15.28
C ASP A 207 10.60 -10.10 -16.05
N LEU A 208 9.51 -10.31 -15.31
CA LEU A 208 8.21 -10.70 -15.86
C LEU A 208 7.74 -9.69 -16.92
N TYR A 209 8.03 -8.40 -16.74
CA TYR A 209 7.72 -7.37 -17.74
C TYR A 209 8.32 -7.69 -19.12
N GLN A 210 9.57 -8.14 -19.17
CA GLN A 210 10.22 -8.50 -20.45
C GLN A 210 9.58 -9.73 -21.10
N VAL A 211 9.15 -10.68 -20.28
CA VAL A 211 8.45 -11.88 -20.76
C VAL A 211 7.10 -11.50 -21.34
N ILE A 212 6.31 -10.72 -20.60
CA ILE A 212 4.99 -10.27 -21.06
C ILE A 212 5.11 -9.43 -22.33
N LYS A 213 6.08 -8.54 -22.41
CA LYS A 213 6.35 -7.77 -23.63
C LYS A 213 6.65 -8.67 -24.83
N LYS A 214 7.44 -9.73 -24.64
CA LYS A 214 7.73 -10.70 -25.70
C LYS A 214 6.49 -11.50 -26.10
N LEU A 215 5.69 -11.95 -25.13
CA LEU A 215 4.46 -12.69 -25.41
C LEU A 215 3.44 -11.82 -26.16
N ILE A 216 3.25 -10.57 -25.76
CA ILE A 216 2.39 -9.63 -26.49
C ILE A 216 2.84 -9.51 -27.95
N ASN A 217 4.15 -9.36 -28.21
CA ASN A 217 4.67 -9.29 -29.58
C ASN A 217 4.36 -10.56 -30.42
N ASN A 218 4.21 -11.71 -29.79
CA ASN A 218 3.78 -12.92 -30.51
C ASN A 218 2.25 -12.92 -30.74
N TYR A 219 1.47 -12.44 -29.77
CA TYR A 219 0.00 -12.43 -29.83
C TYR A 219 -0.56 -11.35 -30.77
N ILE A 220 0.19 -10.30 -31.08
CA ILE A 220 -0.26 -9.29 -32.07
C ILE A 220 -0.32 -9.83 -33.53
N GLU A 221 0.22 -11.02 -33.79
CA GLU A 221 0.03 -11.72 -35.06
C GLU A 221 -1.39 -12.32 -35.18
N ASP A 222 -2.13 -12.45 -34.09
CA ASP A 222 -3.55 -12.82 -34.06
C ASP A 222 -4.41 -11.55 -34.06
N ASN A 223 -5.11 -11.32 -35.16
CA ASN A 223 -5.96 -10.15 -35.36
C ASN A 223 -7.03 -10.01 -34.28
N THR A 224 -7.56 -11.11 -33.75
CA THR A 224 -8.57 -11.07 -32.69
C THR A 224 -7.98 -10.53 -31.41
N TYR A 225 -6.77 -10.91 -31.04
CA TYR A 225 -6.05 -10.41 -29.88
C TYR A 225 -5.63 -8.95 -30.10
N LEU A 226 -5.09 -8.63 -31.27
CA LEU A 226 -4.65 -7.29 -31.64
C LEU A 226 -5.79 -6.27 -31.55
N ASN A 227 -6.98 -6.61 -32.06
CA ASN A 227 -8.16 -5.76 -31.98
C ASN A 227 -8.55 -5.44 -30.53
N LYS A 228 -8.58 -6.46 -29.67
CA LYS A 228 -8.86 -6.29 -28.24
C LYS A 228 -7.79 -5.41 -27.56
N LEU A 229 -6.53 -5.58 -27.95
CA LEU A 229 -5.42 -4.83 -27.44
C LEU A 229 -5.49 -3.36 -27.84
N ILE A 230 -5.77 -3.06 -29.10
CA ILE A 230 -5.96 -1.72 -29.64
C ILE A 230 -7.14 -1.05 -28.94
N TYR A 231 -8.26 -1.75 -28.80
CA TYR A 231 -9.44 -1.25 -28.09
C TYR A 231 -9.11 -0.95 -26.62
N PHE A 232 -8.39 -1.84 -25.94
CA PHE A 232 -7.93 -1.62 -24.58
C PHE A 232 -7.03 -0.37 -24.46
N MET A 233 -6.07 -0.21 -25.36
CA MET A 233 -5.13 0.91 -25.35
C MET A 233 -5.80 2.25 -25.71
N SER A 234 -6.82 2.23 -26.55
CA SER A 234 -7.51 3.43 -27.00
C SER A 234 -8.59 3.92 -26.03
N THR A 235 -9.25 3.00 -25.32
CA THR A 235 -10.41 3.31 -24.46
C THR A 235 -10.14 3.14 -22.98
N VAL A 236 -9.37 2.14 -22.58
CA VAL A 236 -9.05 1.82 -21.18
C VAL A 236 -7.78 2.53 -20.76
N ARG A 237 -7.71 3.85 -20.93
CA ARG A 237 -6.64 4.63 -20.28
C ARG A 237 -6.89 4.64 -18.78
N PHE A 238 -6.07 3.89 -18.10
CA PHE A 238 -5.80 3.88 -16.67
C PHE A 238 -6.75 4.76 -15.84
N ASN A 239 -7.92 4.21 -15.51
CA ASN A 239 -8.85 4.75 -14.54
C ASN A 239 -9.35 6.17 -14.86
N VAL A 240 -10.05 6.30 -15.97
CA VAL A 240 -10.83 7.51 -16.26
C VAL A 240 -11.86 7.68 -15.15
N LYS A 241 -11.71 8.70 -14.32
CA LYS A 241 -12.77 9.09 -13.40
C LYS A 241 -13.97 9.53 -14.22
N ASP A 242 -15.14 9.11 -13.81
CA ASP A 242 -16.39 9.57 -14.38
C ASP A 242 -16.48 11.09 -14.26
N GLU A 243 -16.96 11.76 -15.31
CA GLU A 243 -17.12 13.22 -15.31
C GLU A 243 -18.05 13.68 -14.17
N PHE A 244 -19.05 12.87 -13.82
CA PHE A 244 -19.97 13.14 -12.72
C PHE A 244 -19.37 12.96 -11.32
N ASP A 245 -18.19 12.38 -11.18
CA ASP A 245 -17.49 12.24 -9.89
C ASP A 245 -16.80 13.54 -9.43
N PHE A 246 -16.67 14.54 -10.30
CA PHE A 246 -16.01 15.80 -9.99
C PHE A 246 -16.98 16.82 -9.38
N LYS A 247 -16.58 17.40 -8.26
CA LYS A 247 -17.41 18.34 -7.50
C LYS A 247 -17.36 19.78 -8.01
N ASN A 248 -16.30 20.15 -8.75
CA ASN A 248 -16.10 21.51 -9.24
C ASN A 248 -15.18 21.54 -10.47
N GLU A 249 -15.29 22.62 -11.26
CA GLU A 249 -14.54 22.85 -12.48
C GLU A 249 -13.01 22.80 -12.29
N LYS A 250 -12.51 23.28 -11.16
CA LYS A 250 -11.08 23.30 -10.88
C LYS A 250 -10.54 21.88 -10.74
N GLU A 251 -11.27 21.02 -10.03
CA GLU A 251 -10.91 19.60 -9.87
C GLU A 251 -10.89 18.88 -11.22
N TYR A 252 -11.90 19.11 -12.06
CA TYR A 252 -11.98 18.53 -13.41
C TYR A 252 -10.87 19.05 -14.33
N ALA A 253 -10.62 20.35 -14.35
CA ALA A 253 -9.56 20.95 -15.15
C ALA A 253 -8.15 20.47 -14.70
N GLU A 254 -7.90 20.31 -13.40
CA GLU A 254 -6.66 19.74 -12.89
C GLU A 254 -6.50 18.27 -13.30
N TYR A 255 -7.59 17.51 -13.29
CA TYR A 255 -7.63 16.14 -13.76
C TYR A 255 -7.30 16.02 -15.25
N LEU A 256 -7.91 16.84 -16.11
CA LEU A 256 -7.62 16.84 -17.56
C LEU A 256 -6.20 17.29 -17.89
N LYS A 257 -5.65 18.28 -17.18
CA LYS A 257 -4.23 18.67 -17.31
C LYS A 257 -3.28 17.53 -16.97
N THR A 258 -3.69 16.71 -16.04
CA THR A 258 -2.91 15.55 -15.55
C THR A 258 -2.98 14.37 -16.52
N ASN A 259 -4.18 14.07 -17.00
CA ASN A 259 -4.49 12.85 -17.76
C ASN A 259 -4.74 13.11 -19.25
N LYS A 260 -4.32 14.21 -19.77
CA LYS A 260 -4.43 14.71 -21.18
C LYS A 260 -5.05 13.67 -22.14
N PRO A 261 -6.36 13.69 -22.41
CA PRO A 261 -6.99 12.74 -23.34
C PRO A 261 -6.38 12.98 -24.73
N THR A 262 -5.49 12.08 -25.15
CA THR A 262 -4.76 12.18 -26.42
C THR A 262 -5.25 11.11 -27.37
N THR A 263 -5.70 11.48 -28.55
CA THR A 263 -6.25 10.59 -29.56
C THR A 263 -5.16 9.70 -30.20
N LEU A 264 -5.56 8.67 -30.94
CA LEU A 264 -4.63 7.87 -31.75
C LEU A 264 -3.89 8.72 -32.78
N LYS A 265 -4.52 9.78 -33.28
CA LYS A 265 -3.92 10.76 -34.18
C LYS A 265 -2.91 11.68 -33.49
N GLY A 266 -2.91 11.75 -32.14
CA GLY A 266 -1.99 12.57 -31.35
C GLY A 266 -2.57 13.91 -30.91
N GLU A 267 -3.84 14.19 -31.16
CA GLU A 267 -4.54 15.41 -30.72
C GLU A 267 -4.96 15.30 -29.26
N ILE A 268 -5.01 16.42 -28.54
CA ILE A 268 -5.55 16.48 -27.19
C ILE A 268 -7.00 16.98 -27.26
N VAL A 269 -7.95 16.19 -26.73
CA VAL A 269 -9.37 16.56 -26.69
C VAL A 269 -9.80 16.93 -25.27
N LYS A 270 -11.00 17.53 -25.13
CA LYS A 270 -11.50 18.08 -23.86
C LYS A 270 -12.12 17.05 -22.93
N GLY A 271 -12.51 15.88 -23.46
CA GLY A 271 -13.16 14.85 -22.68
C GLY A 271 -12.95 13.44 -23.23
N TYR A 272 -13.31 12.43 -22.43
CA TYR A 272 -13.10 11.03 -22.82
C TYR A 272 -14.15 10.51 -23.81
N GLY A 273 -15.39 11.08 -23.78
CA GLY A 273 -16.38 10.78 -24.82
C GLY A 273 -15.92 11.29 -26.19
N GLU A 274 -15.34 12.50 -26.25
CA GLU A 274 -14.74 13.03 -27.47
C GLU A 274 -13.53 12.16 -27.91
N LEU A 275 -12.72 11.65 -26.96
CA LEU A 275 -11.61 10.74 -27.25
C LEU A 275 -12.09 9.45 -27.95
N GLU A 276 -13.16 8.85 -27.48
CA GLU A 276 -13.74 7.65 -28.09
C GLU A 276 -14.26 7.94 -29.51
N ILE A 277 -14.96 9.05 -29.70
CA ILE A 277 -15.47 9.48 -31.03
C ILE A 277 -14.29 9.72 -31.97
N ALA A 278 -13.29 10.49 -31.58
CA ALA A 278 -12.11 10.78 -32.38
C ALA A 278 -11.37 9.50 -32.81
N ASN A 279 -11.14 8.60 -31.86
CA ASN A 279 -10.48 7.32 -32.13
C ASN A 279 -11.29 6.43 -33.05
N TYR A 280 -12.62 6.41 -32.89
CA TYR A 280 -13.52 5.67 -33.81
C TYR A 280 -13.44 6.21 -35.24
N LEU A 281 -13.58 7.54 -35.40
CA LEU A 281 -13.50 8.18 -36.72
C LEU A 281 -12.16 7.89 -37.40
N PHE A 282 -11.08 8.10 -36.66
CA PHE A 282 -9.72 7.85 -37.15
C PHE A 282 -9.48 6.39 -37.55
N SER A 283 -9.92 5.44 -36.72
CA SER A 283 -9.75 4.01 -36.97
C SER A 283 -10.57 3.50 -38.15
N ASN A 284 -11.59 4.24 -38.59
CA ASN A 284 -12.46 3.90 -39.71
C ASN A 284 -12.23 4.74 -40.97
N ASN A 285 -11.06 5.37 -41.08
CA ASN A 285 -10.69 6.26 -42.20
C ASN A 285 -11.68 7.38 -42.48
N ILE A 286 -12.38 7.84 -41.43
CA ILE A 286 -13.27 9.02 -41.53
C ILE A 286 -12.45 10.25 -41.16
N GLU A 287 -12.21 11.11 -42.17
CA GLU A 287 -11.48 12.36 -41.91
C GLU A 287 -12.31 13.31 -41.08
N TYR A 288 -11.68 13.88 -40.04
CA TYR A 288 -12.32 14.83 -39.15
C TYR A 288 -11.40 15.97 -38.76
N GLU A 289 -11.98 17.14 -38.50
CA GLU A 289 -11.32 18.29 -37.86
C GLU A 289 -11.94 18.52 -36.47
N TYR A 290 -11.10 18.51 -35.43
CA TYR A 290 -11.53 18.71 -34.04
C TYR A 290 -11.64 20.21 -33.73
N GLU A 291 -12.76 20.64 -33.14
CA GLU A 291 -13.07 22.04 -32.79
C GLU A 291 -12.84 23.05 -33.96
N LYS A 292 -13.25 22.66 -35.16
CA LYS A 292 -13.22 23.57 -36.28
C LYS A 292 -14.28 24.67 -36.12
N GLU A 293 -13.92 25.90 -36.43
CA GLU A 293 -14.85 27.01 -36.44
C GLU A 293 -16.03 26.74 -37.38
N TYR A 294 -17.27 26.91 -36.84
CA TYR A 294 -18.48 26.74 -37.64
C TYR A 294 -18.51 27.69 -38.82
N LYS A 295 -18.90 27.22 -39.99
CA LYS A 295 -18.77 27.97 -41.25
C LYS A 295 -19.60 29.27 -41.36
N TYR A 296 -20.56 29.46 -40.47
CA TYR A 296 -21.35 30.69 -40.37
C TYR A 296 -21.02 31.46 -39.10
N GLU A 297 -21.08 32.80 -39.18
CA GLU A 297 -20.88 33.67 -38.03
C GLU A 297 -22.02 33.49 -37.03
N THR A 298 -21.70 33.17 -35.77
CA THR A 298 -22.69 32.96 -34.72
C THR A 298 -22.54 33.91 -33.55
N ILE A 299 -21.57 34.84 -33.63
CA ILE A 299 -21.32 35.81 -32.60
C ILE A 299 -22.52 36.73 -32.43
N ASN A 300 -23.02 36.82 -31.21
CA ASN A 300 -24.03 37.79 -30.82
C ASN A 300 -23.79 38.26 -29.37
N LYS A 301 -24.73 39.01 -28.77
CA LYS A 301 -24.60 39.53 -27.41
C LYS A 301 -24.55 38.44 -26.34
N GLU A 302 -25.05 37.24 -26.61
CA GLU A 302 -25.21 36.13 -25.65
C GLU A 302 -24.25 34.98 -25.92
N TYR A 303 -23.86 34.76 -27.18
CA TYR A 303 -23.05 33.62 -27.62
C TYR A 303 -21.81 34.09 -28.38
N GLN A 304 -20.69 33.38 -28.13
CA GLN A 304 -19.46 33.50 -28.88
C GLN A 304 -19.55 32.73 -30.20
N GLN A 305 -18.52 32.81 -31.04
CA GLN A 305 -18.40 31.95 -32.22
C GLN A 305 -18.46 30.49 -31.83
N TYR A 306 -19.20 29.73 -32.60
CA TYR A 306 -19.46 28.32 -32.33
C TYR A 306 -18.33 27.46 -32.92
N TYR A 307 -17.87 26.49 -32.13
CA TYR A 307 -16.88 25.51 -32.49
C TYR A 307 -17.49 24.14 -32.14
N PRO A 308 -18.06 23.40 -33.16
CA PRO A 308 -18.52 22.03 -32.97
C PRO A 308 -17.37 21.09 -32.55
N ASP A 309 -17.67 20.03 -31.80
CA ASP A 309 -16.63 19.11 -31.33
C ASP A 309 -15.90 18.45 -32.51
N PHE A 310 -16.64 18.00 -33.54
CA PHE A 310 -16.03 17.46 -34.76
C PHE A 310 -16.75 17.96 -36.01
N TYR A 311 -15.99 18.12 -37.08
CA TYR A 311 -16.47 18.39 -38.43
C TYR A 311 -15.91 17.34 -39.38
N LEU A 312 -16.78 16.73 -40.19
CA LEU A 312 -16.44 15.77 -41.24
C LEU A 312 -16.42 16.48 -42.59
N PRO A 313 -15.24 16.87 -43.14
CA PRO A 313 -15.18 17.75 -44.32
C PRO A 313 -15.71 17.09 -45.59
N GLU A 314 -15.56 15.79 -45.74
CA GLU A 314 -16.02 15.05 -46.93
C GLU A 314 -17.56 14.98 -47.02
N TYR A 315 -18.25 15.06 -45.87
CA TYR A 315 -19.70 14.89 -45.79
C TYR A 315 -20.45 16.17 -45.39
N ASP A 316 -19.77 17.24 -45.05
CA ASP A 316 -20.33 18.48 -44.46
C ASP A 316 -21.25 18.19 -43.25
N ILE A 317 -20.76 17.29 -42.37
CA ILE A 317 -21.46 16.87 -41.17
C ILE A 317 -20.71 17.34 -39.93
N TYR A 318 -21.44 17.84 -38.96
CA TYR A 318 -20.95 18.19 -37.65
C TYR A 318 -21.31 17.12 -36.61
N ILE A 319 -20.49 16.84 -35.65
CA ILE A 319 -20.78 15.94 -34.53
C ILE A 319 -20.58 16.69 -33.22
N GLU A 320 -21.54 16.56 -32.33
CA GLU A 320 -21.50 17.11 -30.96
C GLU A 320 -21.61 15.99 -29.93
N TYR A 321 -20.80 16.07 -28.89
CA TYR A 321 -20.88 15.23 -27.70
C TYR A 321 -21.44 16.01 -26.54
N PHE A 322 -22.68 15.73 -26.15
CA PHE A 322 -23.35 16.42 -25.06
C PHE A 322 -23.14 15.72 -23.72
N GLY A 323 -22.56 16.44 -22.76
CA GLY A 323 -22.24 15.96 -21.40
C GLY A 323 -23.45 15.89 -20.47
N ILE A 324 -24.57 15.26 -20.90
CA ILE A 324 -25.79 15.11 -20.11
C ILE A 324 -26.13 13.66 -19.83
N ASP A 325 -26.69 13.42 -18.61
CA ASP A 325 -27.25 12.13 -18.23
C ASP A 325 -28.62 11.85 -18.85
N GLU A 326 -29.22 10.70 -18.57
CA GLU A 326 -30.56 10.31 -19.06
C GLU A 326 -31.68 11.25 -18.59
N ASN A 327 -31.45 12.01 -17.53
CA ASN A 327 -32.41 12.99 -16.97
C ASN A 327 -32.09 14.41 -17.40
N ASN A 328 -31.22 14.59 -18.40
CA ASN A 328 -30.74 15.90 -18.89
C ASN A 328 -29.98 16.73 -17.83
N ASN A 329 -29.38 16.10 -16.82
CA ASN A 329 -28.51 16.78 -15.88
C ASN A 329 -27.07 16.80 -16.39
N VAL A 330 -26.34 17.86 -16.08
CA VAL A 330 -24.89 17.95 -16.31
C VAL A 330 -24.11 17.52 -15.08
N ALA A 331 -22.82 17.22 -15.27
CA ALA A 331 -21.92 16.89 -14.18
C ALA A 331 -21.84 18.02 -13.12
N PRO A 332 -21.61 17.70 -11.82
CA PRO A 332 -21.67 18.68 -10.71
C PRO A 332 -20.64 19.82 -10.80
N TYR A 333 -19.62 19.70 -11.67
CA TYR A 333 -18.62 20.75 -11.85
C TYR A 333 -19.09 21.92 -12.73
N PHE A 334 -20.20 21.79 -13.47
CA PHE A 334 -20.81 22.90 -14.21
C PHE A 334 -21.41 23.91 -13.22
N LYS A 335 -21.43 25.19 -13.63
CA LYS A 335 -21.89 26.28 -12.79
C LYS A 335 -23.23 26.85 -13.29
N ASP A 336 -24.02 27.32 -12.37
CA ASP A 336 -25.20 28.12 -12.68
C ASP A 336 -24.82 29.38 -13.46
N LYS A 337 -25.62 29.74 -14.45
CA LYS A 337 -25.34 30.85 -15.34
C LYS A 337 -26.62 31.66 -15.61
N ASN A 338 -26.54 32.99 -15.54
CA ASN A 338 -27.64 33.91 -15.87
C ASN A 338 -28.95 33.63 -15.10
N GLY A 339 -28.88 33.15 -13.85
CA GLY A 339 -30.07 32.84 -13.05
C GLY A 339 -30.72 31.49 -13.34
N LEU A 340 -30.15 30.70 -14.26
CA LEU A 340 -30.55 29.33 -14.55
C LEU A 340 -29.59 28.35 -13.83
N SER A 341 -30.11 27.20 -13.43
CA SER A 341 -29.28 26.11 -12.96
C SER A 341 -28.31 25.65 -14.07
N ALA A 342 -27.19 25.01 -13.68
CA ALA A 342 -26.20 24.52 -14.64
C ALA A 342 -26.82 23.59 -15.71
N SER A 343 -27.74 22.70 -15.32
CA SER A 343 -28.43 21.82 -16.25
C SER A 343 -29.39 22.60 -17.20
N GLU A 344 -30.14 23.57 -16.71
CA GLU A 344 -31.01 24.40 -17.53
C GLU A 344 -30.20 25.22 -18.54
N ALA A 345 -29.15 25.91 -18.08
CA ALA A 345 -28.26 26.69 -18.94
C ALA A 345 -27.60 25.85 -20.04
N TYR A 346 -27.17 24.62 -19.71
CA TYR A 346 -26.58 23.72 -20.70
C TYR A 346 -27.61 23.22 -21.71
N ASN A 347 -28.82 22.85 -21.26
CA ASN A 347 -29.91 22.43 -22.15
C ASN A 347 -30.35 23.56 -23.08
N GLU A 348 -30.38 24.83 -22.62
CA GLU A 348 -30.62 26.00 -23.49
C GLU A 348 -29.50 26.11 -24.55
N SER A 349 -28.25 25.85 -24.22
CA SER A 349 -27.17 25.84 -25.21
C SER A 349 -27.33 24.73 -26.25
N ILE A 350 -27.83 23.55 -25.88
CA ILE A 350 -28.16 22.46 -26.82
C ILE A 350 -29.28 22.92 -27.79
N LYS A 351 -30.35 23.51 -27.27
CA LYS A 351 -31.42 24.04 -28.09
C LYS A 351 -30.93 25.10 -29.07
N TRP A 352 -30.05 25.98 -28.64
CA TRP A 352 -29.42 27.01 -29.48
C TRP A 352 -28.56 26.38 -30.59
N LYS A 353 -27.71 25.37 -30.28
CA LYS A 353 -26.93 24.64 -31.28
C LYS A 353 -27.86 23.98 -32.34
N ARG A 354 -28.93 23.30 -31.89
CA ARG A 354 -29.91 22.68 -32.79
C ARG A 354 -30.59 23.72 -33.70
N LYS A 355 -30.95 24.88 -33.16
CA LYS A 355 -31.53 25.98 -33.93
C LYS A 355 -30.59 26.52 -35.00
N ILE A 356 -29.29 26.73 -34.65
CA ILE A 356 -28.30 27.22 -35.62
C ILE A 356 -28.13 26.26 -36.78
N HIS A 357 -28.04 24.96 -36.52
CA HIS A 357 -27.93 23.97 -37.58
C HIS A 357 -29.20 23.92 -38.46
N ASN A 358 -30.39 24.03 -37.85
CA ASN A 358 -31.63 24.11 -38.60
C ASN A 358 -31.72 25.39 -39.44
N ASP A 359 -31.44 26.54 -38.88
CA ASP A 359 -31.53 27.84 -39.55
C ASP A 359 -30.55 27.92 -40.74
N ASN A 360 -29.40 27.26 -40.64
CA ASN A 360 -28.39 27.24 -41.67
C ASN A 360 -28.42 26.02 -42.61
N ASN A 361 -29.41 25.12 -42.42
CA ASN A 361 -29.54 23.87 -43.18
C ASN A 361 -28.27 23.02 -43.17
N THR A 362 -27.63 22.90 -42.00
CA THR A 362 -26.44 22.04 -41.80
C THR A 362 -26.79 20.80 -41.00
N THR A 363 -26.06 19.72 -41.24
CA THR A 363 -26.31 18.43 -40.58
C THR A 363 -25.48 18.34 -39.29
N MET A 364 -26.15 18.05 -38.18
CA MET A 364 -25.50 17.77 -36.88
C MET A 364 -25.90 16.39 -36.38
N ILE A 365 -24.91 15.58 -36.06
CA ILE A 365 -25.07 14.33 -35.35
C ILE A 365 -24.84 14.58 -33.88
N GLU A 366 -25.85 14.24 -33.07
CA GLU A 366 -25.74 14.37 -31.61
C GLU A 366 -25.34 13.05 -30.98
N THR A 367 -24.41 13.09 -30.02
CA THR A 367 -23.99 11.99 -29.16
C THR A 367 -24.04 12.45 -27.71
N PHE A 368 -24.16 11.51 -26.78
CA PHE A 368 -24.47 11.88 -25.40
C PHE A 368 -23.64 11.11 -24.39
N TYR A 369 -23.33 11.73 -23.25
CA TYR A 369 -22.63 11.09 -22.13
C TYR A 369 -23.36 9.82 -21.64
N TYR A 370 -24.70 9.83 -21.55
CA TYR A 370 -25.43 8.64 -21.13
C TYR A 370 -25.28 7.46 -22.11
N GLU A 371 -25.11 7.72 -23.43
CA GLU A 371 -24.80 6.67 -24.41
C GLU A 371 -23.44 6.03 -24.11
N ASN A 372 -22.45 6.83 -23.72
CA ASN A 372 -21.14 6.35 -23.28
C ASN A 372 -21.27 5.50 -22.02
N LYS A 373 -21.96 5.98 -21.01
CA LYS A 373 -22.21 5.28 -19.75
C LYS A 373 -22.88 3.92 -19.94
N GLN A 374 -23.75 3.81 -20.94
CA GLN A 374 -24.39 2.54 -21.33
C GLN A 374 -23.52 1.64 -22.21
N GLY A 375 -22.33 2.08 -22.61
CA GLY A 375 -21.47 1.38 -23.59
C GLY A 375 -22.03 1.35 -25.00
N LYS A 376 -22.91 2.30 -25.36
CA LYS A 376 -23.60 2.36 -26.66
C LYS A 376 -23.15 3.52 -27.55
N LEU A 377 -22.27 4.40 -27.06
CA LEU A 377 -21.85 5.62 -27.76
C LEU A 377 -21.41 5.32 -29.21
N ILE A 378 -20.47 4.41 -29.38
CA ILE A 378 -19.90 4.10 -30.70
C ILE A 378 -20.92 3.40 -31.60
N THR A 379 -21.68 2.46 -31.06
CA THR A 379 -22.74 1.77 -31.84
C THR A 379 -23.80 2.74 -32.33
N ASN A 380 -24.20 3.68 -31.48
CA ASN A 380 -25.18 4.69 -31.83
C ASN A 380 -24.61 5.69 -32.85
N LEU A 381 -23.36 6.11 -32.67
CA LEU A 381 -22.66 6.99 -33.60
C LEU A 381 -22.56 6.32 -34.98
N GLU A 382 -22.13 5.08 -35.04
CA GLU A 382 -22.03 4.31 -36.28
C GLU A 382 -23.37 4.24 -37.03
N ASN A 383 -24.47 3.92 -36.30
CA ASN A 383 -25.81 3.88 -36.89
C ASN A 383 -26.25 5.25 -37.44
N LYS A 384 -25.89 6.35 -36.76
CA LYS A 384 -26.16 7.71 -37.18
C LYS A 384 -25.33 8.07 -38.43
N LEU A 385 -24.03 7.76 -38.47
CA LEU A 385 -23.17 7.98 -39.63
C LEU A 385 -23.64 7.21 -40.87
N ARG A 386 -24.03 5.96 -40.70
CA ARG A 386 -24.60 5.13 -41.82
C ARG A 386 -25.88 5.73 -42.42
N LYS A 387 -26.73 6.38 -41.61
CA LYS A 387 -27.95 7.08 -42.10
C LYS A 387 -27.63 8.23 -43.06
N TYR A 388 -26.48 8.84 -42.89
CA TYR A 388 -25.96 9.92 -43.72
C TYR A 388 -24.99 9.42 -44.81
N ASN A 389 -24.96 8.12 -45.06
CA ASN A 389 -24.12 7.48 -46.04
C ASN A 389 -22.59 7.74 -45.86
N VAL A 390 -22.18 7.96 -44.62
CA VAL A 390 -20.75 8.07 -44.33
C VAL A 390 -20.09 6.70 -44.56
N LYS A 391 -19.04 6.70 -45.33
CA LYS A 391 -18.26 5.48 -45.66
C LYS A 391 -17.42 5.11 -44.43
N ILE A 392 -17.59 3.88 -43.98
CA ILE A 392 -16.86 3.35 -42.81
C ILE A 392 -15.93 2.26 -43.35
N GLU A 393 -14.65 2.56 -43.40
CA GLU A 393 -13.60 1.65 -43.90
C GLU A 393 -12.55 1.48 -42.80
N PRO A 394 -12.60 0.41 -42.02
CA PRO A 394 -11.62 0.20 -40.97
C PRO A 394 -10.20 0.19 -41.51
N LYS A 395 -9.26 0.89 -40.85
CA LYS A 395 -7.83 0.74 -41.07
C LYS A 395 -7.41 -0.70 -40.78
N SER A 396 -6.35 -1.15 -41.42
CA SER A 396 -5.80 -2.45 -41.05
C SER A 396 -5.24 -2.43 -39.63
N GLU A 397 -5.24 -3.57 -38.99
CA GLU A 397 -4.75 -3.71 -37.60
C GLU A 397 -3.25 -3.40 -37.54
N GLU A 398 -2.48 -3.79 -38.56
CA GLU A 398 -1.07 -3.47 -38.64
C GLU A 398 -0.82 -1.96 -38.73
N GLU A 399 -1.61 -1.24 -39.54
CA GLU A 399 -1.53 0.21 -39.65
C GLU A 399 -1.83 0.91 -38.32
N LEU A 400 -2.89 0.49 -37.64
CA LEU A 400 -3.24 1.03 -36.32
C LEU A 400 -2.15 0.73 -35.28
N TRP A 401 -1.59 -0.46 -35.30
CA TRP A 401 -0.52 -0.85 -34.41
C TRP A 401 0.77 -0.05 -34.63
N GLU A 402 1.16 0.17 -35.89
CA GLU A 402 2.30 1.02 -36.21
C GLU A 402 2.11 2.46 -35.72
N ILE A 403 0.92 3.02 -35.89
CA ILE A 403 0.57 4.36 -35.44
C ILE A 403 0.66 4.45 -33.92
N ILE A 404 0.09 3.47 -33.19
CA ILE A 404 0.16 3.42 -31.74
C ILE A 404 1.60 3.34 -31.25
N ASN A 405 2.42 2.48 -31.83
CA ASN A 405 3.83 2.34 -31.47
C ASN A 405 4.64 3.60 -31.75
N LYS A 406 4.37 4.29 -32.86
CA LYS A 406 5.08 5.52 -33.25
C LYS A 406 4.71 6.70 -32.35
N ASN A 407 3.42 6.87 -32.09
CA ASN A 407 2.91 8.03 -31.37
C ASN A 407 2.85 7.84 -29.85
N ASN A 408 2.78 6.60 -29.36
CA ASN A 408 2.52 6.26 -27.97
C ASN A 408 3.40 5.09 -27.44
N SER A 409 4.68 5.03 -27.78
CA SER A 409 5.59 3.95 -27.33
C SER A 409 5.65 3.75 -25.80
N GLY A 410 5.35 4.80 -25.02
CA GLY A 410 5.22 4.72 -23.58
C GLY A 410 4.02 3.89 -23.11
N LEU A 411 2.92 3.91 -23.87
CA LEU A 411 1.67 3.26 -23.49
C LEU A 411 1.79 1.73 -23.45
N LEU A 412 2.48 1.15 -24.45
CA LEU A 412 2.75 -0.30 -24.45
C LEU A 412 3.59 -0.72 -23.23
N ASN A 413 4.58 0.09 -22.87
CA ASN A 413 5.41 -0.19 -21.68
C ASN A 413 4.59 -0.12 -20.39
N GLU A 414 3.71 0.86 -20.26
CA GLU A 414 2.81 0.97 -19.11
C GLU A 414 1.85 -0.23 -19.03
N MET A 415 1.28 -0.64 -20.14
CA MET A 415 0.41 -1.81 -20.22
C MET A 415 1.14 -3.09 -19.82
N CYS A 416 2.37 -3.33 -20.33
CA CYS A 416 3.18 -4.46 -19.94
C CYS A 416 3.45 -4.49 -18.43
N ASN A 417 3.72 -3.33 -17.81
CA ASN A 417 3.88 -3.21 -16.36
C ASN A 417 2.60 -3.59 -15.62
N VAL A 418 1.46 -3.09 -16.08
CA VAL A 418 0.16 -3.39 -15.47
C VAL A 418 -0.20 -4.87 -15.59
N PHE A 419 -0.02 -5.47 -16.75
CA PHE A 419 -0.28 -6.89 -16.96
C PHE A 419 0.65 -7.77 -16.12
N SER A 420 1.93 -7.39 -16.02
CA SER A 420 2.89 -8.07 -15.15
C SER A 420 2.47 -7.98 -13.68
N THR A 421 1.99 -6.81 -13.24
CA THR A 421 1.48 -6.63 -11.87
C THR A 421 0.26 -7.50 -11.60
N ILE A 422 -0.69 -7.57 -12.52
CA ILE A 422 -1.90 -8.40 -12.37
C ILE A 422 -1.52 -9.89 -12.30
N ILE A 423 -0.62 -10.35 -13.18
CA ILE A 423 -0.14 -11.75 -13.17
C ILE A 423 0.58 -12.05 -11.84
N SER A 424 1.43 -11.14 -11.38
CA SER A 424 2.10 -11.27 -10.06
C SER A 424 1.10 -11.37 -8.92
N LEU A 425 0.06 -10.53 -8.91
CA LEU A 425 -0.98 -10.56 -7.87
C LEU A 425 -1.80 -11.86 -7.89
N ILE A 426 -2.16 -12.35 -9.08
CA ILE A 426 -2.86 -13.64 -9.23
C ILE A 426 -2.00 -14.76 -8.63
N LYS A 427 -0.71 -14.81 -8.96
CA LYS A 427 0.21 -15.82 -8.46
C LYS A 427 0.52 -15.65 -6.95
N SER A 428 0.76 -14.42 -6.50
CA SER A 428 1.07 -14.15 -5.09
C SER A 428 -0.10 -14.44 -4.15
N ASN A 429 -1.34 -14.35 -4.64
CA ASN A 429 -2.52 -14.75 -3.89
C ASN A 429 -2.91 -16.22 -4.09
N ASN A 430 -2.20 -16.93 -4.98
CA ASN A 430 -2.49 -18.29 -5.38
C ASN A 430 -3.94 -18.44 -5.88
N TYR A 431 -4.40 -17.47 -6.70
CA TYR A 431 -5.71 -17.53 -7.35
C TYR A 431 -5.62 -18.31 -8.64
N SER A 432 -6.62 -19.14 -8.94
CA SER A 432 -6.80 -19.70 -10.29
C SER A 432 -7.43 -18.64 -11.20
N ILE A 433 -7.13 -18.73 -12.50
CA ILE A 433 -7.76 -17.84 -13.51
C ILE A 433 -9.30 -17.99 -13.47
N ASP A 434 -9.80 -19.20 -13.28
CA ASP A 434 -11.25 -19.45 -13.21
C ASP A 434 -11.88 -18.83 -11.95
N TYR A 435 -11.18 -18.83 -10.82
CA TYR A 435 -11.63 -18.09 -9.64
C TYR A 435 -11.75 -16.59 -9.94
N VAL A 436 -10.72 -15.98 -10.56
CA VAL A 436 -10.73 -14.55 -10.90
C VAL A 436 -11.84 -14.23 -11.91
N LYS A 437 -12.06 -15.09 -12.92
CA LYS A 437 -13.16 -14.93 -13.88
C LYS A 437 -14.54 -14.90 -13.20
N ASN A 438 -14.73 -15.67 -12.14
CA ASN A 438 -16.01 -15.82 -11.47
C ASN A 438 -16.28 -14.77 -10.37
N ILE A 439 -15.38 -13.82 -10.14
CA ILE A 439 -15.64 -12.69 -9.23
C ILE A 439 -16.77 -11.82 -9.83
N ASN A 440 -17.81 -11.54 -9.05
CA ASN A 440 -18.99 -10.80 -9.52
C ASN A 440 -18.63 -9.43 -10.13
N GLU A 441 -17.72 -8.69 -9.51
CA GLU A 441 -17.24 -7.38 -9.97
C GLU A 441 -16.45 -7.48 -11.28
N VAL A 442 -15.80 -8.61 -11.56
CA VAL A 442 -15.20 -8.89 -12.87
C VAL A 442 -16.29 -9.15 -13.88
N GLN A 443 -17.28 -9.95 -13.53
CA GLN A 443 -18.39 -10.30 -14.44
C GLN A 443 -19.26 -9.09 -14.81
N SER A 444 -19.43 -8.12 -13.93
CA SER A 444 -20.23 -6.92 -14.16
C SER A 444 -19.49 -5.79 -14.88
N SER A 445 -18.16 -5.86 -14.96
CA SER A 445 -17.32 -4.80 -15.55
C SER A 445 -16.76 -5.20 -16.92
N PRO A 446 -17.17 -4.52 -18.02
CA PRO A 446 -16.62 -4.76 -19.36
C PRO A 446 -15.08 -4.59 -19.39
N ILE A 447 -14.56 -3.59 -18.67
CA ILE A 447 -13.11 -3.31 -18.60
C ILE A 447 -12.37 -4.46 -17.92
N ASN A 448 -12.88 -4.97 -16.80
CA ASN A 448 -12.25 -6.10 -16.11
C ASN A 448 -12.29 -7.38 -16.95
N LYS A 449 -13.42 -7.64 -17.66
CA LYS A 449 -13.51 -8.77 -18.60
C LYS A 449 -12.47 -8.66 -19.71
N LEU A 450 -12.41 -7.52 -20.37
CA LEU A 450 -11.45 -7.29 -21.46
C LEU A 450 -10.00 -7.43 -20.96
N THR A 451 -9.70 -6.84 -19.79
CA THR A 451 -8.38 -6.95 -19.17
C THR A 451 -8.02 -8.41 -18.93
N LEU A 452 -8.96 -9.19 -18.40
CA LEU A 452 -8.72 -10.61 -18.11
C LEU A 452 -8.63 -11.45 -19.38
N GLU A 453 -9.40 -11.14 -20.43
CA GLU A 453 -9.28 -11.78 -21.74
C GLU A 453 -7.91 -11.58 -22.38
N LEU A 454 -7.33 -10.37 -22.23
CA LEU A 454 -5.98 -10.07 -22.73
C LEU A 454 -4.89 -10.76 -21.90
N ILE A 455 -5.06 -10.83 -20.58
CA ILE A 455 -4.02 -11.37 -19.68
C ILE A 455 -4.05 -12.90 -19.62
N THR A 456 -5.21 -13.54 -19.77
CA THR A 456 -5.35 -14.99 -19.62
C THR A 456 -4.40 -15.77 -20.54
N PRO A 457 -4.32 -15.54 -21.86
CA PRO A 457 -3.40 -16.25 -22.72
C PRO A 457 -1.92 -16.02 -22.33
N LEU A 458 -1.56 -14.78 -21.95
CA LEU A 458 -0.22 -14.44 -21.51
C LEU A 458 0.17 -15.21 -20.24
N TYR A 459 -0.74 -15.29 -19.27
CA TYR A 459 -0.54 -16.05 -18.04
C TYR A 459 -0.36 -17.53 -18.30
N LEU A 460 -1.22 -18.12 -19.15
CA LEU A 460 -1.17 -19.56 -19.47
C LEU A 460 0.11 -19.92 -20.20
N ASP A 461 0.54 -19.14 -21.19
CA ASP A 461 1.79 -19.37 -21.91
C ASP A 461 3.02 -19.15 -21.01
N TYR A 462 2.99 -18.15 -20.15
CA TYR A 462 4.03 -17.96 -19.15
C TYR A 462 4.16 -19.19 -18.26
N GLN A 463 3.05 -19.65 -17.69
CA GLN A 463 3.04 -20.82 -16.80
C GLN A 463 3.43 -22.11 -17.54
N LYS A 464 2.97 -22.27 -18.79
CA LYS A 464 3.37 -23.38 -19.65
C LYS A 464 4.87 -23.37 -19.92
N GLY A 465 5.43 -22.21 -20.26
CA GLY A 465 6.86 -22.05 -20.50
C GLY A 465 7.72 -22.38 -19.28
N LEU A 466 7.26 -22.01 -18.07
CA LEU A 466 7.91 -22.41 -16.83
C LEU A 466 7.90 -23.93 -16.66
N ASN A 467 6.75 -24.58 -16.83
CA ASN A 467 6.56 -26.01 -16.64
C ASN A 467 7.39 -26.86 -17.63
N GLU A 468 7.38 -26.50 -18.92
CA GLU A 468 8.12 -27.20 -19.98
C GLU A 468 9.65 -27.16 -19.77
N ASN A 469 10.14 -26.06 -19.20
CA ASN A 469 11.55 -25.88 -18.92
C ASN A 469 11.97 -26.32 -17.49
N ASN A 470 11.08 -26.92 -16.73
CA ASN A 470 11.29 -27.25 -15.31
C ASN A 470 11.74 -26.05 -14.48
N MET A 471 11.11 -24.91 -14.71
CA MET A 471 11.37 -23.64 -14.01
C MET A 471 10.23 -23.29 -13.06
N ILE A 472 10.56 -22.57 -12.00
CA ILE A 472 9.62 -21.97 -11.07
C ILE A 472 10.03 -20.52 -10.83
N ASP A 473 9.05 -19.63 -10.76
CA ASP A 473 9.30 -18.25 -10.32
C ASP A 473 9.18 -18.12 -8.79
N PHE A 474 9.40 -16.93 -8.28
CA PHE A 474 9.40 -16.66 -6.84
C PHE A 474 8.04 -16.90 -6.18
N ASN A 475 6.92 -16.67 -6.88
CA ASN A 475 5.58 -16.94 -6.37
C ASN A 475 5.29 -18.45 -6.34
N ASP A 476 5.65 -19.18 -7.41
CA ASP A 476 5.54 -20.64 -7.44
C ASP A 476 6.31 -21.28 -6.30
N MET A 477 7.48 -20.73 -5.98
CA MET A 477 8.34 -21.25 -4.92
C MET A 477 7.65 -21.22 -3.55
N ILE A 478 6.96 -20.14 -3.22
CA ILE A 478 6.20 -20.03 -1.97
C ILE A 478 4.97 -20.92 -1.98
N ASN A 479 4.24 -20.95 -3.10
CA ASN A 479 3.01 -21.73 -3.23
C ASN A 479 3.28 -23.24 -3.15
N MET A 480 4.31 -23.74 -3.86
CA MET A 480 4.74 -25.15 -3.80
C MET A 480 5.27 -25.54 -2.43
N ALA A 481 6.01 -24.66 -1.77
CA ALA A 481 6.48 -24.90 -0.40
C ALA A 481 5.28 -25.00 0.57
N THR A 482 4.29 -24.14 0.41
CA THR A 482 3.04 -24.18 1.20
C THR A 482 2.31 -25.51 1.02
N GLU A 483 2.20 -25.97 -0.23
CA GLU A 483 1.62 -27.29 -0.55
C GLU A 483 2.42 -28.43 0.11
N ALA A 484 3.74 -28.43 -0.02
CA ALA A 484 4.59 -29.46 0.55
C ALA A 484 4.46 -29.56 2.07
N VAL A 485 4.35 -28.42 2.77
CA VAL A 485 4.12 -28.39 4.23
C VAL A 485 2.71 -28.89 4.55
N SER A 486 1.68 -28.37 3.88
CA SER A 486 0.28 -28.71 4.16
C SER A 486 -0.06 -30.18 3.90
N THR A 487 0.67 -30.82 2.96
CA THR A 487 0.53 -32.23 2.63
C THR A 487 1.53 -33.13 3.39
N ASN A 488 2.26 -32.57 4.37
CA ASN A 488 3.27 -33.28 5.18
C ASN A 488 4.42 -33.93 4.33
N LYS A 489 4.65 -33.50 3.10
CA LYS A 489 5.84 -33.87 2.32
C LYS A 489 7.13 -33.27 2.93
N TYR A 490 6.99 -32.18 3.65
CA TYR A 490 8.03 -31.55 4.44
C TYR A 490 7.58 -31.37 5.87
N ILE A 491 8.41 -31.75 6.83
CA ILE A 491 8.16 -31.58 8.26
C ILE A 491 9.28 -30.73 8.85
N HIS A 492 8.90 -29.66 9.59
CA HIS A 492 9.84 -28.77 10.26
C HIS A 492 9.94 -29.09 11.76
N ASN A 493 11.03 -28.61 12.38
CA ASN A 493 11.27 -28.77 13.82
C ASN A 493 11.46 -27.44 14.56
N TYR A 494 11.18 -26.31 13.90
CA TYR A 494 11.36 -25.00 14.50
C TYR A 494 10.41 -24.82 15.70
N LYS A 495 10.95 -24.24 16.78
CA LYS A 495 10.23 -23.82 17.99
C LYS A 495 10.03 -22.30 18.04
N TYR A 496 10.89 -21.56 17.35
CA TYR A 496 10.88 -20.12 17.27
C TYR A 496 10.99 -19.69 15.82
N VAL A 497 10.06 -18.84 15.39
CA VAL A 497 10.08 -18.19 14.07
C VAL A 497 10.15 -16.70 14.30
N ILE A 498 11.21 -16.07 13.78
CA ILE A 498 11.45 -14.64 13.90
C ILE A 498 11.37 -14.06 12.48
N VAL A 499 10.53 -13.05 12.27
CA VAL A 499 10.31 -12.43 10.97
C VAL A 499 10.68 -10.95 11.05
N ASP A 500 11.67 -10.53 10.27
CA ASP A 500 12.02 -9.12 10.10
C ASP A 500 11.21 -8.51 8.95
N GLU A 501 11.01 -7.17 8.99
CA GLU A 501 10.26 -6.39 8.01
C GLU A 501 8.85 -6.96 7.72
N TYR A 502 8.13 -7.37 8.78
CA TYR A 502 6.83 -8.05 8.66
C TYR A 502 5.76 -7.24 7.90
N GLN A 503 5.87 -5.92 7.81
CA GLN A 503 4.97 -5.06 7.02
C GLN A 503 5.04 -5.33 5.50
N ASP A 504 6.03 -6.11 5.04
CA ASP A 504 6.19 -6.48 3.63
C ASP A 504 5.68 -7.91 3.33
N MET A 505 4.96 -8.52 4.29
CA MET A 505 4.36 -9.84 4.12
C MET A 505 3.27 -9.82 3.05
N SER A 506 3.26 -10.88 2.23
CA SER A 506 2.16 -11.21 1.33
C SER A 506 1.29 -12.34 1.92
N ILE A 507 0.09 -12.49 1.38
CA ILE A 507 -0.81 -13.58 1.80
C ILE A 507 -0.19 -14.96 1.55
N SER A 508 0.58 -15.16 0.47
CA SER A 508 1.26 -16.43 0.22
C SER A 508 2.32 -16.75 1.30
N ARG A 509 3.13 -15.76 1.68
CA ARG A 509 4.13 -15.92 2.76
C ARG A 509 3.46 -16.20 4.10
N TYR A 510 2.35 -15.50 4.40
CA TYR A 510 1.51 -15.80 5.58
C TYR A 510 1.02 -17.25 5.55
N ARG A 511 0.44 -17.72 4.41
CA ARG A 511 -0.06 -19.09 4.25
C ARG A 511 1.03 -20.14 4.48
N LEU A 512 2.26 -19.89 4.01
CA LEU A 512 3.39 -20.78 4.28
C LEU A 512 3.65 -20.90 5.78
N LEU A 513 3.78 -19.80 6.50
CA LEU A 513 4.00 -19.82 7.95
C LEU A 513 2.81 -20.42 8.71
N ASP A 514 1.59 -20.10 8.31
CA ASP A 514 0.38 -20.66 8.91
C ASP A 514 0.30 -22.20 8.72
N SER A 515 0.64 -22.69 7.52
CA SER A 515 0.74 -24.13 7.23
C SER A 515 1.81 -24.81 8.10
N MET A 516 2.98 -24.17 8.26
CA MET A 516 4.02 -24.64 9.17
C MET A 516 3.50 -24.70 10.61
N ARG A 517 2.79 -23.67 11.07
CA ARG A 517 2.23 -23.62 12.43
C ARG A 517 1.16 -24.68 12.67
N LYS A 518 0.30 -24.93 11.68
CA LYS A 518 -0.72 -25.98 11.75
C LYS A 518 -0.12 -27.37 11.82
N GLN A 519 1.02 -27.59 11.17
CA GLN A 519 1.76 -28.85 11.22
C GLN A 519 2.43 -29.04 12.59
N LYS A 520 3.16 -28.04 13.07
CA LYS A 520 3.84 -28.03 14.37
C LYS A 520 3.91 -26.62 14.92
N ASP A 521 3.37 -26.45 16.14
CA ASP A 521 3.31 -25.13 16.78
C ASP A 521 4.70 -24.56 17.11
N TYR A 522 4.81 -23.23 17.00
CA TYR A 522 6.03 -22.47 17.30
C TYR A 522 5.69 -21.10 17.87
N LYS A 523 6.64 -20.47 18.57
CA LYS A 523 6.52 -19.07 19.00
C LYS A 523 6.91 -18.14 17.87
N LEU A 524 6.05 -17.16 17.57
CA LEU A 524 6.20 -16.23 16.48
C LEU A 524 6.56 -14.83 16.98
N PHE A 525 7.68 -14.28 16.48
CA PHE A 525 8.13 -12.95 16.77
C PHE A 525 8.26 -12.16 15.46
N CYS A 526 7.39 -11.17 15.27
CA CYS A 526 7.36 -10.35 14.07
C CYS A 526 7.82 -8.93 14.38
N PHE A 527 8.81 -8.45 13.65
CA PHE A 527 9.31 -7.08 13.72
C PHE A 527 8.89 -6.33 12.48
N GLY A 528 8.24 -5.17 12.63
CA GLY A 528 7.77 -4.42 11.48
C GLY A 528 7.54 -2.95 11.76
N ASP A 529 7.37 -2.20 10.67
CA ASP A 529 7.02 -0.78 10.67
C ASP A 529 5.92 -0.54 9.62
N ASP A 530 4.67 -0.50 10.05
CA ASP A 530 3.53 -0.27 9.17
C ASP A 530 3.62 1.05 8.38
N TRP A 531 4.37 2.04 8.90
CA TRP A 531 4.66 3.30 8.19
C TRP A 531 5.61 3.12 6.99
N GLN A 532 6.27 1.95 6.86
CA GLN A 532 7.18 1.60 5.77
C GLN A 532 6.65 0.48 4.86
N SER A 533 5.36 0.15 4.92
CA SER A 533 4.73 -0.79 3.99
C SER A 533 4.49 -0.13 2.62
N ILE A 534 5.35 -0.44 1.64
CA ILE A 534 5.39 0.22 0.32
C ILE A 534 5.52 -0.74 -0.86
N TYR A 535 5.31 -2.05 -0.66
CA TYR A 535 5.44 -3.07 -1.70
C TYR A 535 4.11 -3.74 -2.07
N ARG A 536 3.01 -2.98 -2.03
CA ARG A 536 1.69 -3.48 -2.43
C ARG A 536 1.68 -4.02 -3.85
N PHE A 537 2.39 -3.37 -4.77
CA PHE A 537 2.54 -3.81 -6.16
C PHE A 537 3.24 -5.17 -6.30
N ASP A 538 4.01 -5.61 -5.29
CA ASP A 538 4.66 -6.93 -5.20
C ASP A 538 3.87 -7.92 -4.33
N GLY A 539 2.61 -7.59 -4.04
CA GLY A 539 1.67 -8.42 -3.29
C GLY A 539 1.78 -8.33 -1.77
N SER A 540 2.54 -7.37 -1.21
CA SER A 540 2.51 -7.16 0.23
C SER A 540 1.16 -6.59 0.67
N ASP A 541 0.66 -7.08 1.82
CA ASP A 541 -0.63 -6.72 2.37
C ASP A 541 -0.49 -6.12 3.76
N ILE A 542 -0.79 -4.83 3.87
CA ILE A 542 -0.68 -4.09 5.13
C ILE A 542 -1.62 -4.62 6.21
N ASP A 543 -2.72 -5.27 5.83
CA ASP A 543 -3.69 -5.83 6.76
C ASP A 543 -3.05 -6.89 7.68
N LEU A 544 -2.09 -7.64 7.17
CA LEU A 544 -1.36 -8.66 7.92
C LEU A 544 -0.64 -8.09 9.15
N ILE A 545 -0.20 -6.84 9.11
CA ILE A 545 0.42 -6.18 10.26
C ILE A 545 -0.59 -5.37 11.06
N THR A 546 -1.53 -4.64 10.42
CA THR A 546 -2.46 -3.77 11.13
C THR A 546 -3.57 -4.53 11.85
N ASN A 547 -3.94 -5.70 11.35
CA ASN A 547 -4.92 -6.62 11.92
C ASN A 547 -4.30 -7.97 12.32
N PHE A 548 -3.08 -7.95 12.80
CA PHE A 548 -2.25 -9.12 13.09
C PHE A 548 -2.97 -10.21 13.92
N GLU A 549 -3.77 -9.81 14.91
CA GLU A 549 -4.52 -10.75 15.77
C GLU A 549 -5.58 -11.55 15.01
N ASN A 550 -6.12 -11.01 13.91
CA ASN A 550 -7.08 -11.74 13.08
C ASN A 550 -6.45 -12.96 12.38
N TYR A 551 -5.16 -12.90 12.15
CA TYR A 551 -4.38 -13.95 11.47
C TYR A 551 -3.71 -14.92 12.44
N TRP A 552 -3.17 -14.41 13.54
CA TRP A 552 -2.33 -15.20 14.45
C TRP A 552 -2.95 -15.46 15.83
N GLY A 553 -4.14 -14.90 16.10
CA GLY A 553 -4.80 -14.99 17.40
C GLY A 553 -4.17 -14.05 18.43
N ASN A 554 -4.38 -14.36 19.69
CA ASN A 554 -3.95 -13.52 20.81
C ASN A 554 -2.46 -13.15 20.71
N THR A 555 -2.17 -11.84 20.71
CA THR A 555 -0.83 -11.32 20.40
C THR A 555 -0.42 -10.26 21.41
N TYR A 556 0.81 -10.33 21.88
CA TYR A 556 1.42 -9.24 22.61
C TYR A 556 2.02 -8.22 21.65
N GLN A 557 1.53 -6.98 21.69
CA GLN A 557 2.07 -5.88 20.90
C GLN A 557 3.03 -5.05 21.76
N SER A 558 4.24 -4.80 21.23
CA SER A 558 5.21 -3.89 21.83
C SER A 558 5.67 -2.84 20.82
N PHE A 559 6.14 -1.70 21.34
CA PHE A 559 6.58 -0.58 20.51
C PHE A 559 8.03 -0.23 20.85
N ILE A 560 8.85 -0.05 19.80
CA ILE A 560 10.18 0.54 19.95
C ILE A 560 10.14 1.92 19.32
N GLU A 561 10.01 2.93 20.15
CA GLU A 561 9.70 4.30 19.73
C GLU A 561 10.91 5.23 19.75
N ARG A 562 12.10 4.75 20.13
CA ARG A 562 13.31 5.55 20.13
C ARG A 562 14.03 5.41 18.79
N THR A 563 14.32 6.54 18.12
CA THR A 563 15.14 6.54 16.92
C THR A 563 16.55 7.09 17.18
N TYR A 564 17.52 6.47 16.50
CA TYR A 564 18.94 6.86 16.54
C TYR A 564 19.41 7.43 15.19
N ARG A 565 18.52 7.54 14.20
CA ARG A 565 18.88 7.91 12.83
C ARG A 565 18.78 9.40 12.58
N PHE A 566 17.70 10.04 12.98
CA PHE A 566 17.36 11.41 12.60
C PHE A 566 16.93 12.26 13.82
N SER A 567 16.81 13.58 13.59
CA SER A 567 16.53 14.55 14.64
C SER A 567 15.10 14.55 15.16
N SER A 568 14.89 15.19 16.31
CA SER A 568 13.56 15.36 16.92
C SER A 568 12.57 16.09 16.01
N MET A 569 13.05 17.09 15.25
CA MET A 569 12.22 17.82 14.28
C MET A 569 11.74 16.89 13.14
N MET A 570 12.63 16.08 12.59
CA MET A 570 12.26 15.08 11.57
C MET A 570 11.24 14.09 12.13
N SER A 571 11.45 13.61 13.35
CA SER A 571 10.53 12.67 14.01
C SER A 571 9.12 13.26 14.14
N ILE A 572 9.00 14.51 14.58
CA ILE A 572 7.70 15.17 14.76
C ILE A 572 7.02 15.41 13.42
N LEU A 573 7.73 15.97 12.44
CA LEU A 573 7.15 16.29 11.14
C LEU A 573 6.72 15.04 10.37
N SER A 574 7.62 14.06 10.26
CA SER A 574 7.30 12.81 9.55
C SER A 574 6.23 11.98 10.27
N GLY A 575 6.26 11.97 11.61
CA GLY A 575 5.24 11.31 12.42
C GLY A 575 3.86 11.97 12.29
N ASN A 576 3.77 13.30 12.36
CA ASN A 576 2.51 14.01 12.14
C ASN A 576 1.97 13.80 10.73
N PHE A 577 2.86 13.80 9.74
CA PHE A 577 2.52 13.58 8.35
C PHE A 577 1.90 12.19 8.14
N ILE A 578 2.55 11.11 8.59
CA ILE A 578 2.07 9.75 8.36
C ILE A 578 0.83 9.41 9.18
N MET A 579 0.73 9.89 10.43
CA MET A 579 -0.40 9.64 11.32
C MET A 579 -1.69 10.39 10.93
N ARG A 580 -1.71 11.17 9.86
CA ARG A 580 -2.95 11.67 9.25
C ARG A 580 -3.82 10.53 8.73
N ASN A 581 -3.22 9.43 8.30
CA ASN A 581 -3.95 8.20 8.04
C ASN A 581 -4.33 7.52 9.37
N PRO A 582 -5.64 7.43 9.71
CA PRO A 582 -6.07 6.90 11.01
C PRO A 582 -5.86 5.38 11.16
N LYS A 583 -5.68 4.66 10.06
CA LYS A 583 -5.45 3.20 10.06
C LYS A 583 -4.01 2.83 10.41
N GLN A 584 -3.07 3.77 10.39
CA GLN A 584 -1.68 3.52 10.79
C GLN A 584 -1.53 3.44 12.31
N TYR A 585 -0.65 2.55 12.79
CA TYR A 585 -0.31 2.52 14.21
C TYR A 585 0.20 3.87 14.71
N ARG A 586 -0.27 4.26 15.88
CA ARG A 586 0.14 5.51 16.49
C ARG A 586 1.43 5.29 17.27
N LYS A 587 2.54 5.84 16.75
CA LYS A 587 3.87 5.74 17.37
C LYS A 587 4.33 7.10 17.84
N ASN A 588 4.99 7.10 19.00
CA ASN A 588 5.58 8.30 19.58
C ASN A 588 7.10 8.24 19.42
N ILE A 589 7.59 8.41 18.19
CA ILE A 589 9.02 8.28 17.92
C ILE A 589 9.81 9.40 18.60
N ASN A 590 10.64 9.05 19.58
CA ASN A 590 11.51 9.93 20.30
C ASN A 590 12.93 9.87 19.73
N ALA A 591 13.43 11.00 19.23
CA ALA A 591 14.80 11.06 18.70
C ALA A 591 15.80 11.40 19.81
N LYS A 592 16.99 10.81 19.70
CA LYS A 592 18.12 11.13 20.58
C LYS A 592 18.82 12.42 20.16
N ILE A 593 18.74 12.77 18.88
CA ILE A 593 19.40 13.94 18.28
C ILE A 593 18.45 15.13 18.34
N SER A 594 18.88 16.26 18.92
CA SER A 594 18.11 17.49 18.96
C SER A 594 18.72 18.51 17.98
N GLU A 595 18.27 18.49 16.72
CA GLU A 595 18.63 19.50 15.71
C GLU A 595 17.38 20.11 15.10
N ASP A 596 17.41 21.43 14.87
CA ASP A 596 16.23 22.21 14.48
C ASP A 596 15.98 22.24 12.96
N PHE A 597 16.95 21.83 12.13
CA PHE A 597 16.89 22.00 10.67
C PHE A 597 16.82 20.69 9.88
N ALA A 598 15.86 19.84 10.23
CA ALA A 598 15.72 18.53 9.60
C ALA A 598 15.19 18.55 8.17
N ILE A 599 14.31 19.50 7.83
CA ILE A 599 13.68 19.63 6.49
C ILE A 599 13.89 21.04 5.97
N LYS A 600 14.29 21.15 4.68
CA LYS A 600 14.35 22.43 3.95
C LYS A 600 13.54 22.34 2.68
N PHE A 601 12.88 23.46 2.37
CA PHE A 601 12.13 23.61 1.11
C PHE A 601 12.96 24.45 0.15
N ILE A 602 13.19 23.93 -1.06
CA ILE A 602 13.87 24.63 -2.13
C ILE A 602 12.82 25.03 -3.15
N ASN A 603 12.35 26.28 -3.07
CA ASN A 603 11.27 26.81 -3.88
C ASN A 603 11.82 27.78 -4.92
N GLY A 604 11.77 27.44 -6.20
CA GLY A 604 12.00 28.36 -7.31
C GLY A 604 10.70 28.63 -8.06
N TYR A 605 10.63 29.75 -8.76
CA TYR A 605 9.47 30.04 -9.64
C TYR A 605 9.44 29.13 -10.87
N THR A 606 10.58 28.57 -11.26
CA THR A 606 10.75 27.59 -12.33
C THR A 606 11.64 26.45 -11.84
N GLU A 607 11.65 25.32 -12.57
CA GLU A 607 12.52 24.16 -12.26
C GLU A 607 14.00 24.57 -12.25
N ASN A 608 14.45 25.31 -13.27
CA ASN A 608 15.85 25.79 -13.37
C ASN A 608 16.23 26.65 -12.17
N LYS A 609 15.34 27.52 -11.68
CA LYS A 609 15.57 28.30 -10.47
C LYS A 609 15.68 27.42 -9.22
N SER A 610 14.85 26.39 -9.11
CA SER A 610 14.93 25.42 -8.01
C SER A 610 16.26 24.66 -8.03
N ILE A 611 16.73 24.25 -9.23
CA ILE A 611 18.05 23.61 -9.38
C ILE A 611 19.19 24.55 -9.00
N ASN A 612 19.15 25.82 -9.42
CA ASN A 612 20.15 26.78 -9.01
C ASN A 612 20.21 26.96 -7.48
N PHE A 613 19.06 27.02 -6.82
CA PHE A 613 19.01 27.08 -5.35
C PHE A 613 19.51 25.77 -4.71
N LEU A 614 19.25 24.61 -5.33
CA LEU A 614 19.80 23.34 -4.89
C LEU A 614 21.34 23.34 -4.98
N GLU A 615 21.92 23.83 -6.09
CA GLU A 615 23.38 23.94 -6.24
C GLU A 615 24.00 24.77 -5.12
N GLU A 616 23.37 25.90 -4.74
CA GLU A 616 23.86 26.71 -3.63
C GLU A 616 23.80 25.94 -2.28
N LYS A 617 22.81 25.05 -2.13
CA LYS A 617 22.75 24.20 -0.93
C LYS A 617 23.79 23.07 -0.94
N LEU A 618 24.05 22.46 -2.10
CA LEU A 618 25.08 21.43 -2.22
C LEU A 618 26.49 21.94 -1.85
N LYS A 619 26.78 23.23 -2.11
CA LYS A 619 28.06 23.85 -1.71
C LYS A 619 28.27 23.87 -0.19
N LEU A 620 27.18 23.88 0.59
CA LEU A 620 27.20 23.99 2.05
C LEU A 620 27.23 22.62 2.77
N PHE A 621 27.16 21.52 2.04
CA PHE A 621 27.20 20.19 2.64
C PHE A 621 28.59 19.85 3.16
N ASP A 622 28.63 19.02 4.19
CA ASP A 622 29.89 18.58 4.76
C ASP A 622 30.74 17.81 3.73
N LYS A 623 32.04 17.91 3.89
CA LYS A 623 32.99 17.20 3.02
C LYS A 623 32.78 15.70 3.10
N ASP A 624 32.97 15.02 1.95
CA ASP A 624 32.86 13.55 1.81
C ASP A 624 31.48 12.95 2.19
N SER A 625 30.43 13.81 2.27
CA SER A 625 29.09 13.37 2.64
C SER A 625 28.43 12.50 1.57
N THR A 626 27.60 11.59 2.05
CA THR A 626 26.68 10.80 1.20
C THR A 626 25.39 11.57 0.94
N VAL A 627 24.97 11.64 -0.33
CA VAL A 627 23.79 12.39 -0.75
C VAL A 627 22.92 11.50 -1.64
N TYR A 628 21.66 11.31 -1.26
CA TYR A 628 20.70 10.61 -2.11
C TYR A 628 19.74 11.60 -2.75
N PHE A 629 19.65 11.55 -4.08
CA PHE A 629 18.56 12.13 -4.83
C PHE A 629 17.48 11.07 -4.99
N LEU A 630 16.29 11.33 -4.45
CA LEU A 630 15.18 10.39 -4.45
C LEU A 630 14.06 10.87 -5.36
N GLY A 631 13.65 10.02 -6.29
CA GLY A 631 12.50 10.22 -7.15
C GLY A 631 11.38 9.22 -6.86
N ARG A 632 10.14 9.60 -7.14
CA ARG A 632 9.01 8.65 -7.19
C ARG A 632 9.18 7.69 -8.36
N TYR A 633 9.67 8.20 -9.49
CA TYR A 633 9.93 7.50 -10.74
C TYR A 633 11.41 7.59 -11.14
N SER A 634 11.84 6.66 -11.98
CA SER A 634 13.22 6.63 -12.48
C SER A 634 13.57 7.84 -13.35
N PHE A 635 12.58 8.42 -14.04
CA PHE A 635 12.77 9.59 -14.88
C PHE A 635 12.79 10.93 -14.11
N ASP A 636 12.51 10.94 -12.82
CA ASP A 636 12.53 12.17 -12.01
C ASP A 636 13.92 12.83 -12.00
N ILE A 637 14.97 12.06 -12.27
CA ILE A 637 16.34 12.55 -12.41
C ILE A 637 16.55 13.40 -13.67
N ASP A 638 15.66 13.30 -14.65
CA ASP A 638 15.81 13.97 -15.94
C ASP A 638 15.85 15.50 -15.82
N ILE A 639 15.33 16.02 -14.72
CA ILE A 639 15.45 17.44 -14.35
C ILE A 639 16.93 17.93 -14.33
N LEU A 640 17.90 17.04 -14.12
CA LEU A 640 19.32 17.36 -14.10
C LEU A 640 20.03 17.12 -15.44
N LYS A 641 19.42 16.43 -16.42
CA LYS A 641 20.06 16.04 -17.69
C LYS A 641 20.59 17.23 -18.49
N ASN A 642 19.90 18.37 -18.43
CA ASN A 642 20.27 19.58 -19.19
C ASN A 642 21.14 20.55 -18.39
N ASN A 643 21.63 20.15 -17.21
CA ASN A 643 22.51 21.00 -16.39
C ASN A 643 23.95 20.49 -16.45
N ASN A 644 24.83 21.26 -17.13
CA ASN A 644 26.23 20.91 -17.34
C ASN A 644 27.07 20.74 -16.06
N ASN A 645 26.54 21.14 -14.90
CA ASN A 645 27.23 20.96 -13.62
C ASN A 645 27.11 19.54 -13.07
N PHE A 646 26.22 18.71 -13.65
CA PHE A 646 25.97 17.33 -13.20
C PHE A 646 26.27 16.33 -14.32
N ILE A 647 27.06 15.30 -14.01
CA ILE A 647 27.23 14.12 -14.88
C ILE A 647 26.46 12.96 -14.24
N LEU A 648 25.63 12.30 -15.04
CA LEU A 648 24.84 11.16 -14.67
C LEU A 648 25.46 9.90 -15.30
N LYS A 649 25.84 8.91 -14.47
CA LYS A 649 26.41 7.63 -14.92
C LYS A 649 25.57 6.50 -14.35
N TYR A 650 24.99 5.68 -15.24
CA TYR A 650 24.24 4.51 -14.82
C TYR A 650 25.17 3.43 -14.24
N ASN A 651 24.86 2.96 -13.03
CA ASN A 651 25.58 1.86 -12.37
C ASN A 651 24.77 0.59 -12.51
N VAL A 652 25.22 -0.32 -13.35
CA VAL A 652 24.53 -1.59 -13.66
C VAL A 652 24.49 -2.52 -12.43
N GLN A 653 25.54 -2.51 -11.60
CA GLN A 653 25.65 -3.42 -10.45
C GLN A 653 24.59 -3.14 -9.39
N ASP A 654 24.41 -1.86 -9.05
CA ASP A 654 23.47 -1.41 -8.02
C ASP A 654 22.10 -1.00 -8.60
N ASN A 655 21.98 -0.97 -9.94
CA ASN A 655 20.83 -0.43 -10.66
C ASN A 655 20.43 0.98 -10.13
N THR A 656 21.44 1.83 -9.98
CA THR A 656 21.35 3.22 -9.51
C THR A 656 22.00 4.16 -10.52
N ILE A 657 21.89 5.49 -10.31
CA ILE A 657 22.62 6.47 -11.11
C ILE A 657 23.60 7.20 -10.19
N ASP A 658 24.89 7.04 -10.45
CA ASP A 658 25.92 7.83 -9.79
C ASP A 658 25.94 9.23 -10.40
N ILE A 659 26.00 10.24 -9.54
CA ILE A 659 25.95 11.66 -9.95
C ILE A 659 27.27 12.33 -9.55
N THR A 660 27.98 12.91 -10.50
CA THR A 660 29.12 13.76 -10.22
C THR A 660 28.72 15.23 -10.33
N TYR A 661 28.81 15.97 -9.24
CA TYR A 661 28.63 17.43 -9.25
C TYR A 661 29.98 18.12 -9.35
N TYR A 662 30.23 18.80 -10.44
CA TYR A 662 31.57 19.36 -10.78
C TYR A 662 32.14 20.30 -9.72
N LYS A 663 31.28 21.10 -9.08
CA LYS A 663 31.72 22.11 -8.09
C LYS A 663 32.05 21.47 -6.71
N ARG A 664 31.63 20.23 -6.48
CA ARG A 664 31.85 19.47 -5.23
C ARG A 664 32.01 17.98 -5.54
N LYS A 665 33.17 17.61 -6.09
CA LYS A 665 33.49 16.22 -6.45
C LYS A 665 33.74 15.31 -5.25
N ASP A 666 33.89 15.88 -4.07
CA ASP A 666 33.99 15.17 -2.80
C ASP A 666 32.67 14.54 -2.34
N LEU A 667 31.53 15.08 -2.79
CA LEU A 667 30.22 14.52 -2.43
C LEU A 667 29.95 13.20 -3.15
N LYS A 668 29.50 12.19 -2.40
CA LYS A 668 29.10 10.87 -2.93
C LYS A 668 27.60 10.89 -3.23
N ILE A 669 27.25 11.27 -4.45
CA ILE A 669 25.85 11.49 -4.82
C ILE A 669 25.34 10.31 -5.64
N LYS A 670 24.18 9.75 -5.24
CA LYS A 670 23.45 8.71 -6.00
C LYS A 670 21.99 9.10 -6.19
N PHE A 671 21.43 8.77 -7.33
CA PHE A 671 19.98 8.79 -7.53
C PHE A 671 19.41 7.39 -7.40
N LEU A 672 18.27 7.32 -6.70
CA LEU A 672 17.49 6.13 -6.42
C LEU A 672 16.00 6.45 -6.53
N THR A 673 15.18 5.51 -6.94
CA THR A 673 13.75 5.63 -6.63
C THR A 673 13.54 5.43 -5.12
N VAL A 674 12.48 6.02 -4.58
CA VAL A 674 12.19 5.89 -3.14
C VAL A 674 12.06 4.43 -2.72
N HIS A 675 11.43 3.57 -3.55
CA HIS A 675 11.33 2.14 -3.27
C HIS A 675 12.71 1.48 -3.07
N LYS A 676 13.68 1.78 -3.94
CA LYS A 676 15.05 1.27 -3.83
C LYS A 676 15.81 1.83 -2.64
N SER A 677 15.41 2.98 -2.11
CA SER A 677 16.06 3.59 -0.95
C SER A 677 15.65 2.96 0.39
N LYS A 678 14.64 2.10 0.41
CA LYS A 678 14.20 1.41 1.63
C LYS A 678 15.35 0.58 2.20
N GLY A 679 15.55 0.63 3.51
CA GLY A 679 16.70 0.02 4.19
C GLY A 679 17.98 0.86 4.15
N LEU A 680 18.18 1.73 3.15
CA LEU A 680 19.36 2.56 2.99
C LEU A 680 19.27 3.87 3.79
N GLN A 681 20.39 4.59 3.89
CA GLN A 681 20.47 5.91 4.54
C GLN A 681 21.62 6.74 3.97
N ALA A 682 21.48 8.05 3.99
CA ALA A 682 22.51 9.01 3.57
C ALA A 682 22.59 10.17 4.56
N ASP A 683 23.68 10.95 4.49
CA ASP A 683 23.79 12.15 5.33
C ASP A 683 22.76 13.19 4.91
N TYR A 684 22.58 13.38 3.61
CA TYR A 684 21.58 14.29 3.04
C TYR A 684 20.69 13.58 2.02
N VAL A 685 19.45 14.00 1.97
CA VAL A 685 18.46 13.50 1.01
C VAL A 685 17.81 14.66 0.28
N ILE A 686 17.71 14.59 -1.04
CA ILE A 686 16.98 15.53 -1.87
C ILE A 686 15.81 14.78 -2.52
N ILE A 687 14.57 15.14 -2.20
CA ILE A 687 13.38 14.56 -2.83
C ILE A 687 13.03 15.41 -4.04
N LEU A 688 13.06 14.78 -5.21
CA LEU A 688 12.72 15.38 -6.48
C LEU A 688 11.22 15.34 -6.75
N ASN A 689 10.76 16.09 -7.76
CA ASN A 689 9.42 15.99 -8.33
C ASN A 689 8.26 16.18 -7.33
N ASN A 690 8.42 17.09 -6.35
CA ASN A 690 7.33 17.45 -5.42
C ASN A 690 6.32 18.41 -6.08
N LYS A 691 5.79 18.02 -7.26
CA LYS A 691 4.86 18.80 -8.08
C LYS A 691 3.47 18.22 -8.03
N ASN A 692 2.50 19.10 -8.23
CA ASN A 692 1.07 18.76 -8.26
C ASN A 692 0.62 18.39 -9.67
N TYR A 693 0.99 17.20 -10.17
CA TYR A 693 0.53 16.65 -11.45
C TYR A 693 0.42 15.11 -11.36
N GLY A 694 -0.03 14.42 -12.43
CA GLY A 694 -0.32 12.99 -12.42
C GLY A 694 0.80 12.11 -11.93
N MET A 695 1.99 12.29 -12.52
CA MET A 695 3.22 11.58 -12.14
C MET A 695 4.06 12.37 -11.13
N GLY A 696 3.44 13.18 -10.28
CA GLY A 696 4.09 13.89 -9.19
C GLY A 696 4.37 12.99 -7.97
N PHE A 697 4.68 13.63 -6.83
CA PHE A 697 4.77 12.92 -5.57
C PHE A 697 3.89 13.60 -4.52
N PRO A 698 2.66 13.10 -4.24
CA PRO A 698 2.15 11.76 -4.59
C PRO A 698 1.79 11.57 -6.05
N SER A 699 1.92 10.34 -6.52
CA SER A 699 1.35 9.91 -7.79
C SER A 699 -0.18 9.97 -7.71
N LYS A 700 -0.80 10.50 -8.76
CA LYS A 700 -2.26 10.52 -8.90
C LYS A 700 -2.77 9.47 -9.89
N ILE A 701 -1.85 8.64 -10.42
CA ILE A 701 -2.23 7.52 -11.29
C ILE A 701 -2.99 6.51 -10.44
N ASN A 702 -4.16 6.15 -10.89
CA ASN A 702 -4.99 5.14 -10.25
C ASN A 702 -4.68 3.74 -10.80
N ASP A 703 -4.80 2.73 -9.96
CA ASP A 703 -4.72 1.33 -10.39
C ASP A 703 -5.96 0.94 -11.21
N LEU A 704 -5.80 0.00 -12.15
CA LEU A 704 -6.94 -0.59 -12.84
C LEU A 704 -7.92 -1.23 -11.84
N PRO A 705 -9.23 -1.23 -12.14
CA PRO A 705 -10.22 -1.83 -11.26
C PRO A 705 -9.93 -3.29 -10.91
N LEU A 706 -9.39 -4.06 -11.87
CA LEU A 706 -9.00 -5.46 -11.63
C LEU A 706 -7.88 -5.60 -10.60
N ILE A 707 -6.87 -4.72 -10.60
CA ILE A 707 -5.82 -4.71 -9.56
C ILE A 707 -6.45 -4.57 -8.18
N LYS A 708 -7.42 -3.67 -8.04
CA LYS A 708 -8.13 -3.44 -6.77
C LYS A 708 -8.83 -4.68 -6.25
N LEU A 709 -9.44 -5.46 -7.15
CA LEU A 709 -10.14 -6.71 -6.81
C LEU A 709 -9.18 -7.85 -6.44
N LEU A 710 -7.96 -7.82 -6.98
CA LEU A 710 -6.95 -8.84 -6.69
C LEU A 710 -6.20 -8.59 -5.37
N LEU A 711 -6.32 -7.42 -4.77
CA LEU A 711 -5.75 -7.15 -3.45
C LEU A 711 -6.53 -7.91 -2.38
N ALA A 712 -5.85 -8.73 -1.59
CA ALA A 712 -6.50 -9.63 -0.63
C ALA A 712 -7.29 -8.89 0.47
N SER A 713 -6.80 -7.75 0.95
CA SER A 713 -7.47 -6.91 1.96
C SER A 713 -8.29 -5.75 1.36
N GLY A 714 -8.34 -5.66 0.01
CA GLY A 714 -8.99 -4.55 -0.67
C GLY A 714 -8.16 -3.27 -0.66
N LEU A 715 -8.79 -2.15 -1.03
CA LEU A 715 -8.14 -0.85 -1.06
C LEU A 715 -8.20 -0.16 0.32
N GLU A 716 -7.11 0.52 0.63
CA GLU A 716 -7.13 1.48 1.72
C GLU A 716 -8.00 2.69 1.35
N GLU A 717 -9.01 3.00 2.18
CA GLU A 717 -9.95 4.12 1.94
C GLU A 717 -9.30 5.50 2.08
N TYR A 718 -8.17 5.59 2.82
CA TYR A 718 -7.50 6.87 3.03
C TYR A 718 -6.78 7.32 1.75
N PRO A 719 -7.03 8.55 1.26
CA PRO A 719 -6.44 9.03 0.02
C PRO A 719 -4.90 9.00 0.04
N PHE A 720 -4.31 8.43 -0.99
CA PHE A 720 -2.86 8.31 -1.13
C PHE A 720 -2.16 7.60 0.04
N ALA A 721 -2.81 6.60 0.68
CA ALA A 721 -2.27 5.93 1.85
C ALA A 721 -0.87 5.35 1.60
N GLU A 722 -0.67 4.57 0.54
CA GLU A 722 0.63 3.99 0.17
C GLU A 722 1.64 5.07 -0.25
N GLU A 723 1.23 6.04 -1.06
CA GLU A 723 2.08 7.18 -1.44
C GLU A 723 2.54 7.98 -0.23
N ARG A 724 1.71 8.11 0.79
CA ARG A 724 2.07 8.76 2.06
C ARG A 724 3.13 7.96 2.82
N ARG A 725 3.03 6.64 2.87
CA ARG A 725 4.09 5.78 3.43
C ARG A 725 5.38 5.87 2.61
N LEU A 726 5.27 5.88 1.29
CA LEU A 726 6.41 6.04 0.41
C LEU A 726 7.12 7.39 0.65
N PHE A 727 6.36 8.47 0.79
CA PHE A 727 6.91 9.78 1.10
C PHE A 727 7.54 9.83 2.50
N TYR A 728 6.93 9.17 3.49
CA TYR A 728 7.53 8.99 4.83
C TYR A 728 8.87 8.24 4.74
N VAL A 729 8.95 7.18 3.93
CA VAL A 729 10.21 6.47 3.69
C VAL A 729 11.25 7.44 3.12
N ALA A 730 10.92 8.25 2.11
CA ALA A 730 11.84 9.23 1.52
C ALA A 730 12.34 10.24 2.56
N LEU A 731 11.44 10.80 3.38
CA LEU A 731 11.79 11.76 4.42
C LEU A 731 12.78 11.21 5.45
N THR A 732 12.62 9.95 5.83
CA THR A 732 13.36 9.31 6.92
C THR A 732 14.65 8.59 6.48
N ARG A 733 15.10 8.79 5.24
CA ARG A 733 16.39 8.25 4.77
C ARG A 733 17.59 9.08 5.21
N SER A 734 17.40 10.36 5.51
CA SER A 734 18.51 11.25 5.91
C SER A 734 18.90 11.06 7.37
N LYS A 735 20.21 11.18 7.62
CA LYS A 735 20.78 11.30 8.97
C LYS A 735 20.78 12.74 9.46
N LYS A 736 21.13 13.70 8.57
CA LYS A 736 21.27 15.11 8.88
C LYS A 736 20.07 15.93 8.40
N GLN A 737 19.80 15.94 7.08
CA GLN A 737 18.79 16.82 6.52
C GLN A 737 18.14 16.25 5.27
N THR A 738 16.84 16.53 5.09
CA THR A 738 16.08 16.27 3.87
C THR A 738 15.69 17.60 3.21
N LEU A 739 15.93 17.73 1.90
CA LEU A 739 15.57 18.85 1.08
C LEU A 739 14.44 18.47 0.12
N LEU A 740 13.39 19.26 0.07
CA LEU A 740 12.26 19.09 -0.87
C LEU A 740 12.44 20.07 -2.03
N LEU A 741 12.70 19.56 -3.25
CA LEU A 741 12.78 20.38 -4.45
C LEU A 741 11.36 20.62 -4.98
N THR A 742 10.92 21.88 -4.97
CA THR A 742 9.57 22.28 -5.34
C THR A 742 9.58 23.45 -6.33
N VAL A 743 8.43 23.67 -6.99
CA VAL A 743 8.16 24.86 -7.82
C VAL A 743 7.02 25.64 -7.17
N GLU A 744 7.20 26.96 -6.97
CA GLU A 744 6.34 27.79 -6.11
C GLU A 744 4.83 27.62 -6.39
N ASN A 745 4.42 27.73 -7.65
CA ASN A 745 3.01 27.67 -8.04
C ASN A 745 2.51 26.24 -8.37
N ASN A 746 3.35 25.22 -8.14
CA ASN A 746 3.02 23.83 -8.48
C ASN A 746 3.50 22.84 -7.41
N LYS A 747 3.39 23.22 -6.14
CA LYS A 747 3.75 22.34 -5.03
C LYS A 747 2.77 21.19 -4.89
N SER A 748 3.30 20.00 -4.63
CA SER A 748 2.46 18.85 -4.31
C SER A 748 1.70 19.05 -2.99
N ILE A 749 0.62 18.30 -2.82
CA ILE A 749 -0.16 18.32 -1.57
C ILE A 749 0.70 17.92 -0.38
N PHE A 750 1.61 16.94 -0.52
CA PHE A 750 2.49 16.48 0.55
C PHE A 750 3.53 17.54 0.95
N ALA A 751 4.14 18.20 -0.05
CA ALA A 751 5.07 19.29 0.22
C ALA A 751 4.36 20.47 0.91
N SER A 752 3.13 20.81 0.49
CA SER A 752 2.33 21.88 1.08
C SER A 752 1.89 21.57 2.52
N GLU A 753 1.51 20.32 2.79
CA GLU A 753 1.17 19.85 4.14
C GLU A 753 2.37 19.98 5.09
N LEU A 754 3.54 19.48 4.68
CA LEU A 754 4.76 19.55 5.49
C LEU A 754 5.23 20.98 5.70
N GLU A 755 5.14 21.83 4.70
CA GLU A 755 5.52 23.24 4.84
C GLU A 755 4.62 23.97 5.83
N SER A 756 3.33 23.68 5.81
CA SER A 756 2.37 24.21 6.77
C SER A 756 2.67 23.75 8.21
N ASP A 757 2.91 22.45 8.40
CA ASP A 757 3.25 21.89 9.71
C ASP A 757 4.58 22.44 10.24
N TYR A 758 5.59 22.58 9.38
CA TYR A 758 6.87 23.16 9.72
C TYR A 758 6.74 24.63 10.16
N LYS A 759 6.02 25.44 9.37
CA LYS A 759 5.75 26.85 9.72
C LYS A 759 5.00 26.98 11.04
N TYR A 760 4.05 26.10 11.31
CA TYR A 760 3.31 26.08 12.56
C TYR A 760 4.24 25.75 13.75
N LEU A 761 5.08 24.71 13.62
CA LEU A 761 6.03 24.31 14.67
C LEU A 761 7.05 25.41 14.96
N MET A 762 7.56 26.08 13.94
CA MET A 762 8.52 27.20 14.11
C MET A 762 7.89 28.43 14.78
N LYS A 763 6.62 28.75 14.47
CA LYS A 763 5.91 29.87 15.10
C LYS A 763 5.56 29.62 16.58
N THR A 764 5.26 28.39 16.94
CA THR A 764 4.76 28.05 18.28
C THR A 764 5.88 27.76 19.28
N ASN A 765 7.14 27.71 18.84
CA ASN A 765 8.30 27.31 19.67
C ASN A 765 8.08 25.98 20.42
N THR A 766 7.13 25.15 20.00
CA THR A 766 6.71 23.92 20.68
C THR A 766 7.73 22.81 20.57
N VAL A 767 8.69 22.93 19.66
CA VAL A 767 9.78 21.96 19.48
C VAL A 767 10.77 21.97 20.63
N LEU A 768 10.94 23.12 21.29
CA LEU A 768 11.94 23.32 22.33
C LEU A 768 11.42 23.14 23.76
N LYS A 769 10.10 23.15 23.97
CA LYS A 769 9.51 22.91 25.29
C LYS A 769 8.70 21.62 25.27
N ARG A 770 9.27 20.55 25.81
CA ARG A 770 8.72 19.20 26.02
C ARG A 770 7.44 19.14 26.87
N ASN A 771 6.43 19.97 26.63
CA ASN A 771 5.11 19.78 27.20
C ASN A 771 4.19 19.17 26.13
N ILE A 772 4.47 17.94 25.75
CA ILE A 772 3.48 17.11 25.06
C ILE A 772 2.37 16.88 26.09
N TYR A 773 1.25 17.59 25.93
CA TYR A 773 0.08 17.36 26.78
C TYR A 773 -0.37 15.91 26.57
N LYS A 774 -0.05 15.05 27.52
CA LYS A 774 -0.55 13.68 27.55
C LYS A 774 -2.00 13.70 27.99
N CYS A 775 -2.81 12.89 27.33
CA CYS A 775 -4.17 12.64 27.77
C CYS A 775 -4.14 11.93 29.13
N PRO A 776 -4.74 12.51 30.19
CA PRO A 776 -4.73 11.91 31.52
C PRO A 776 -5.52 10.59 31.57
N LYS A 777 -6.38 10.33 30.55
CA LYS A 777 -7.28 9.18 30.54
C LYS A 777 -6.66 7.94 29.87
N CYS A 778 -5.77 8.12 28.86
CA CYS A 778 -5.23 7.00 28.11
C CYS A 778 -3.75 7.17 27.70
N GLY A 779 -3.06 8.20 28.20
CA GLY A 779 -1.67 8.50 27.87
C GLY A 779 -1.43 9.01 26.44
N GLY A 780 -2.43 9.00 25.56
CA GLY A 780 -2.36 9.53 24.19
C GLY A 780 -2.08 11.04 24.18
N ARG A 781 -1.69 11.58 23.02
CA ARG A 781 -1.46 13.03 22.90
C ARG A 781 -2.76 13.82 22.87
N LEU A 782 -2.74 15.04 23.41
CA LEU A 782 -3.78 16.01 23.15
C LEU A 782 -3.40 16.82 21.91
N VAL A 783 -4.26 16.81 20.90
CA VAL A 783 -4.08 17.51 19.62
C VAL A 783 -5.16 18.58 19.45
N PRO A 784 -4.83 19.75 18.85
CA PRO A 784 -5.84 20.76 18.58
C PRO A 784 -6.87 20.26 17.57
N ARG A 785 -8.15 20.49 17.88
CA ARG A 785 -9.29 20.17 17.03
C ARG A 785 -10.23 21.37 16.99
N SER A 786 -10.99 21.47 15.90
CA SER A 786 -12.07 22.45 15.76
C SER A 786 -13.43 21.75 15.88
N GLY A 787 -14.34 22.31 16.65
CA GLY A 787 -15.70 21.81 16.80
C GLY A 787 -16.72 22.96 16.71
N GLN A 788 -17.98 22.66 16.85
CA GLN A 788 -19.08 23.60 16.74
C GLN A 788 -18.96 24.80 17.71
N TYR A 789 -18.29 24.62 18.83
CA TYR A 789 -18.08 25.63 19.89
C TYR A 789 -16.65 26.21 19.93
N GLY A 790 -15.87 26.05 18.85
CA GLY A 790 -14.53 26.59 18.77
C GLY A 790 -13.42 25.53 18.84
N LYS A 791 -12.15 26.01 19.07
CA LYS A 791 -10.96 25.15 19.13
C LYS A 791 -10.84 24.51 20.51
N PHE A 792 -10.45 23.23 20.54
CA PHE A 792 -10.20 22.47 21.77
C PHE A 792 -9.05 21.47 21.55
N MET A 793 -8.45 21.00 22.65
CA MET A 793 -7.47 19.93 22.63
C MET A 793 -8.20 18.59 22.79
N GLY A 794 -8.23 17.76 21.77
CA GLY A 794 -8.84 16.43 21.80
C GLY A 794 -7.77 15.33 21.88
N CYS A 795 -8.11 14.20 22.51
CA CYS A 795 -7.21 13.05 22.53
C CYS A 795 -6.95 12.51 21.14
N SER A 796 -5.68 12.18 20.83
CA SER A 796 -5.30 11.55 19.57
C SER A 796 -5.93 10.18 19.37
N ASN A 797 -6.31 9.50 20.46
CA ASN A 797 -6.95 8.19 20.43
C ASN A 797 -8.49 8.24 20.27
N TYR A 798 -9.03 9.37 19.82
CA TYR A 798 -10.45 9.41 19.42
C TYR A 798 -10.68 8.53 18.18
N PRO A 799 -11.77 7.74 18.12
CA PRO A 799 -12.95 7.74 19.00
C PRO A 799 -12.83 6.88 20.28
N TYR A 800 -11.77 6.11 20.45
CA TYR A 800 -11.58 5.21 21.61
C TYR A 800 -11.39 5.96 22.93
N CYS A 801 -10.76 7.14 22.88
CA CYS A 801 -10.66 8.04 24.02
C CYS A 801 -11.28 9.40 23.68
N LYS A 802 -12.38 9.73 24.32
CA LYS A 802 -13.15 10.96 24.09
C LYS A 802 -12.69 12.13 24.97
N TYR A 803 -11.51 12.03 25.59
CA TYR A 803 -11.03 13.13 26.45
C TYR A 803 -10.76 14.39 25.64
N THR A 804 -11.29 15.51 26.13
CA THR A 804 -11.07 16.86 25.59
C THR A 804 -10.65 17.81 26.70
N LYS A 805 -9.86 18.83 26.35
CA LYS A 805 -9.45 19.92 27.22
C LYS A 805 -9.63 21.24 26.47
N LYS A 806 -10.07 22.29 27.15
CA LYS A 806 -10.17 23.63 26.54
C LYS A 806 -8.79 24.06 26.01
N TYR A 807 -8.78 24.72 24.84
CA TYR A 807 -7.53 25.17 24.19
C TYR A 807 -6.76 26.17 25.03
#